data_6c183680fbc93b88f2c0e888402f41b0
#
_entry.id   6c183680fbc93b88f2c0e888402f41b0
#
_cell.length_a   1.000
_cell.length_b   1.000
_cell.length_c   1.000
_cell.angle_alpha   90.00
_cell.angle_beta   90.00
_cell.angle_gamma   90.00
#
_symmetry.space_group_name_H-M   'P 1'
#
loop_
_entity.id
_entity.type
_entity.pdbx_description
1 polymer ?
#
loop_
_entity_poly.entity_id
_entity_poly.type
_entity_poly.pdbx_seq_one_letter_code
_entity_poly.pdbx_strand_id
1 'polypeptide(L)'
;MTQPLIQEPAHQLYESLKQNTPLPHEESSTAVALPHSKEDGYSPIYRNLHAYKKGSLLNVPHDCLNTLPKLLKMSVSVNADQNCLGTRFRNLDGSMGAYQWETYKEIDARKKNFGAGLFFILQNNPFKTNSEAHLKIDQHLNIKNGMNEDSFIVSLFSANRREWCISDLACLSYSIVNTALYDTLGPETSKYILSITESPVIICSKDKISKIIELKEQFPQDLSNLISIVSMDKLDFTTNSLEDLFLHQRCSKNNLTLFDFNQVEKFGEIYPVKEVEPTPKSVYTISFTSGTTGSNPKGVVLTHQSAVSAITFCYTMISGFDAVVYCFLPLAHIFERMNCLFSLFQGAHIGLPQLPSPLTLLDDIKELKPEILSLVPRVYTKLEAAIKSKTINNNEKPLLQKIFRKVVDTKTSLQSKYDGAEGRHLIYDRFSSVLRKQLGFDNLHTFATGSAPISPDTVKFMKASLNTGMSQGYGLTESFAGICCSLTYDANPGSCGPISVTTEMRLREIPEMGYHANDEGGPRGELLLRGAQIFTHYYKDPEETRKSIDDQGWFYTGDIAKVDAETGRMYIIDRVKNFFKLAQGEYITPEKIENTYLSHNPLIQQCYVHGDSLKTFLVGIIGVEPVSIKAWLFDTFKIKLNDDSKLIETLNDVEIKKKFLIQINHTTNKVLGGFEKLHNILIDIEPLSVEKNVITPTLKIKRPIASKFFAKEFEQLYEQGSILRIEDSKL
;
A
#
# COMPACT_ATOMS: atom_id res chain seq x y z
N MET A 1 -4.57 -43.82 -8.81
CA MET A 1 -5.56 -43.48 -9.85
C MET A 1 -6.29 -42.24 -9.35
N THR A 2 -5.85 -41.07 -9.76
CA THR A 2 -6.51 -39.80 -9.47
C THR A 2 -7.68 -39.68 -10.44
N GLN A 3 -8.90 -39.60 -9.92
CA GLN A 3 -10.08 -39.27 -10.72
C GLN A 3 -9.85 -37.93 -11.43
N PRO A 4 -10.21 -37.77 -12.71
CA PRO A 4 -10.17 -36.51 -13.39
C PRO A 4 -11.17 -35.59 -12.68
N LEU A 5 -10.67 -34.47 -12.09
CA LEU A 5 -11.51 -33.40 -11.59
C LEU A 5 -12.44 -32.96 -12.72
N ILE A 6 -13.74 -33.12 -12.52
CA ILE A 6 -14.77 -32.59 -13.41
C ILE A 6 -14.57 -31.08 -13.41
N GLN A 7 -14.16 -30.51 -14.56
CA GLN A 7 -14.06 -29.07 -14.71
C GLN A 7 -15.48 -28.50 -14.64
N GLU A 8 -15.84 -27.89 -13.51
CA GLU A 8 -17.07 -27.10 -13.42
C GLU A 8 -17.04 -26.01 -14.50
N PRO A 9 -18.16 -25.73 -15.18
CA PRO A 9 -18.24 -24.60 -16.09
C PRO A 9 -17.85 -23.32 -15.35
N ALA A 10 -17.01 -22.48 -15.96
CA ALA A 10 -16.48 -21.24 -15.33
C ALA A 10 -17.58 -20.36 -14.71
N HIS A 11 -18.75 -20.33 -15.32
CA HIS A 11 -19.91 -19.56 -14.80
C HIS A 11 -20.45 -20.13 -13.48
N GLN A 12 -20.58 -21.46 -13.34
CA GLN A 12 -21.04 -22.07 -12.08
C GLN A 12 -20.05 -21.80 -10.94
N LEU A 13 -18.76 -21.89 -11.24
CA LEU A 13 -17.70 -21.61 -10.29
C LEU A 13 -17.70 -20.15 -9.83
N TYR A 14 -17.85 -19.22 -10.77
CA TYR A 14 -17.95 -17.78 -10.47
C TYR A 14 -19.17 -17.46 -9.59
N GLU A 15 -20.34 -17.98 -9.94
CA GLU A 15 -21.57 -17.80 -9.16
C GLU A 15 -21.47 -18.44 -7.77
N SER A 16 -20.83 -19.61 -7.66
CA SER A 16 -20.57 -20.26 -6.38
C SER A 16 -19.69 -19.37 -5.48
N LEU A 17 -18.62 -18.78 -6.02
CA LEU A 17 -17.80 -17.83 -5.26
C LEU A 17 -18.62 -16.61 -4.84
N LYS A 18 -19.41 -16.03 -5.73
CA LYS A 18 -20.26 -14.85 -5.47
C LYS A 18 -21.26 -15.11 -4.34
N GLN A 19 -21.85 -16.29 -4.28
CA GLN A 19 -22.83 -16.69 -3.25
C GLN A 19 -22.21 -17.01 -1.90
N ASN A 20 -20.97 -17.54 -1.89
CA ASN A 20 -20.33 -18.03 -0.67
C ASN A 20 -19.32 -17.06 -0.07
N THR A 21 -19.19 -15.85 -0.62
CA THR A 21 -18.28 -14.80 -0.15
C THR A 21 -19.00 -13.46 0.01
N PRO A 22 -18.63 -12.62 0.98
CA PRO A 22 -17.68 -12.91 2.07
C PRO A 22 -18.20 -13.97 3.06
N LEU A 23 -17.32 -14.43 3.94
CA LEU A 23 -17.70 -15.34 5.03
C LEU A 23 -18.70 -14.66 5.98
N PRO A 24 -19.53 -15.45 6.71
CA PRO A 24 -20.40 -14.94 7.76
C PRO A 24 -19.61 -14.09 8.77
N HIS A 25 -20.21 -13.03 9.27
CA HIS A 25 -19.59 -12.07 10.17
C HIS A 25 -18.87 -12.73 11.35
N GLU A 26 -19.50 -13.71 11.99
CA GLU A 26 -18.91 -14.41 13.13
C GLU A 26 -17.58 -15.10 12.79
N GLU A 27 -17.48 -15.68 11.60
CA GLU A 27 -16.29 -16.40 11.13
C GLU A 27 -15.21 -15.45 10.58
N SER A 28 -15.60 -14.33 9.98
CA SER A 28 -14.67 -13.33 9.45
C SER A 28 -14.13 -12.37 10.50
N SER A 29 -14.76 -12.27 11.68
CA SER A 29 -14.42 -11.28 12.70
C SER A 29 -13.59 -11.79 13.87
N THR A 30 -13.31 -13.10 13.93
CA THR A 30 -12.75 -13.76 15.12
C THR A 30 -11.59 -14.68 14.75
N ALA A 31 -10.55 -14.69 15.60
CA ALA A 31 -9.51 -15.71 15.61
C ALA A 31 -9.47 -16.40 16.95
N VAL A 32 -9.03 -17.67 16.94
CA VAL A 32 -8.99 -18.53 18.15
C VAL A 32 -7.59 -19.10 18.35
N ALA A 33 -7.21 -19.25 19.61
CA ALA A 33 -5.98 -19.92 20.00
C ALA A 33 -6.11 -21.44 19.81
N LEU A 34 -5.13 -22.06 19.17
CA LEU A 34 -5.08 -23.51 19.03
C LEU A 34 -4.77 -24.17 20.39
N PRO A 35 -5.55 -25.21 20.80
CA PRO A 35 -5.26 -25.96 22.02
C PRO A 35 -3.83 -26.55 22.00
N HIS A 36 -3.16 -26.53 23.14
CA HIS A 36 -1.82 -27.13 23.32
C HIS A 36 -0.71 -26.60 22.38
N SER A 37 -0.89 -25.43 21.79
CA SER A 37 0.09 -24.83 20.86
C SER A 37 1.01 -23.81 21.53
N LYS A 38 0.85 -23.54 22.83
CA LYS A 38 1.69 -22.62 23.57
C LYS A 38 3.06 -23.23 23.83
N GLU A 39 4.13 -22.49 23.47
CA GLU A 39 5.52 -22.80 23.75
C GLU A 39 6.10 -21.75 24.73
N ASP A 40 7.21 -22.07 25.38
CA ASP A 40 7.90 -21.13 26.26
C ASP A 40 8.45 -19.93 25.45
N GLY A 41 8.22 -18.72 25.94
CA GLY A 41 8.58 -17.49 25.22
C GLY A 41 7.65 -17.10 24.07
N TYR A 42 6.54 -17.84 23.85
CA TYR A 42 5.58 -17.55 22.78
C TYR A 42 4.13 -17.59 23.27
N SER A 43 3.27 -16.85 22.60
CA SER A 43 1.80 -17.03 22.75
C SER A 43 1.36 -18.36 22.13
N PRO A 44 0.11 -18.82 22.38
CA PRO A 44 -0.50 -19.85 21.54
C PRO A 44 -0.50 -19.43 20.06
N ILE A 45 -0.63 -20.41 19.16
CA ILE A 45 -0.86 -20.18 17.74
C ILE A 45 -2.34 -19.77 17.54
N TYR A 46 -2.58 -18.73 16.78
CA TYR A 46 -3.91 -18.25 16.44
C TYR A 46 -4.26 -18.57 14.99
N ARG A 47 -5.50 -19.00 14.77
CA ARG A 47 -6.12 -19.17 13.45
C ARG A 47 -7.43 -18.41 13.38
N ASN A 48 -7.80 -17.99 12.19
CA ASN A 48 -9.16 -17.53 11.90
C ASN A 48 -10.18 -18.61 12.30
N LEU A 49 -11.34 -18.21 12.84
CA LEU A 49 -12.36 -19.15 13.33
C LEU A 49 -12.84 -20.12 12.23
N HIS A 50 -12.99 -19.65 10.98
CA HIS A 50 -13.36 -20.49 9.85
C HIS A 50 -12.31 -21.58 9.56
N ALA A 51 -11.02 -21.21 9.50
CA ALA A 51 -9.93 -22.15 9.29
C ALA A 51 -9.77 -23.13 10.46
N TYR A 52 -10.05 -22.69 11.69
CA TYR A 52 -10.07 -23.53 12.87
C TYR A 52 -11.19 -24.60 12.79
N LYS A 53 -12.43 -24.19 12.46
CA LYS A 53 -13.57 -25.12 12.29
C LYS A 53 -13.32 -26.16 11.20
N LYS A 54 -12.64 -25.74 10.11
CA LYS A 54 -12.27 -26.66 9.01
C LYS A 54 -11.06 -27.55 9.32
N GLY A 55 -10.30 -27.25 10.38
CA GLY A 55 -9.09 -27.99 10.77
C GLY A 55 -7.86 -27.71 9.88
N SER A 56 -7.97 -26.83 8.89
CA SER A 56 -6.89 -26.49 7.96
C SER A 56 -7.01 -25.04 7.45
N LEU A 57 -5.90 -24.47 7.00
CA LEU A 57 -5.88 -23.18 6.34
C LEU A 57 -6.54 -23.28 4.94
N LEU A 58 -7.21 -22.19 4.53
CA LEU A 58 -7.89 -22.06 3.25
C LEU A 58 -7.00 -21.31 2.27
N ASN A 59 -6.18 -22.00 1.50
CA ASN A 59 -5.13 -21.39 0.65
C ASN A 59 -5.59 -21.04 -0.77
N VAL A 60 -6.74 -21.54 -1.21
CA VAL A 60 -7.34 -21.31 -2.52
C VAL A 60 -8.84 -21.07 -2.36
N PRO A 61 -9.47 -20.23 -3.20
CA PRO A 61 -10.92 -20.04 -3.13
C PRO A 61 -11.69 -21.27 -3.62
N HIS A 62 -11.06 -22.06 -4.50
CA HIS A 62 -11.53 -23.34 -4.99
C HIS A 62 -10.35 -24.15 -5.55
N ASP A 63 -10.36 -25.48 -5.47
CA ASP A 63 -9.25 -26.35 -5.86
C ASP A 63 -8.80 -26.15 -7.32
N CYS A 64 -9.73 -25.83 -8.22
CA CYS A 64 -9.43 -25.53 -9.63
C CYS A 64 -8.75 -24.16 -9.83
N LEU A 65 -8.81 -23.24 -8.85
CA LEU A 65 -8.35 -21.85 -8.94
C LEU A 65 -7.06 -21.63 -8.16
N ASN A 66 -6.03 -22.42 -8.43
CA ASN A 66 -4.79 -22.44 -7.66
C ASN A 66 -3.63 -21.62 -8.29
N THR A 67 -3.89 -20.92 -9.40
CA THR A 67 -2.96 -19.96 -10.02
C THR A 67 -3.70 -18.71 -10.51
N LEU A 68 -3.00 -17.58 -10.59
CA LEU A 68 -3.60 -16.30 -11.04
C LEU A 68 -4.19 -16.38 -12.46
N PRO A 69 -3.55 -17.04 -13.47
CA PRO A 69 -4.16 -17.18 -14.80
C PRO A 69 -5.50 -17.90 -14.78
N LYS A 70 -5.69 -18.88 -13.90
CA LYS A 70 -6.98 -19.61 -13.79
C LYS A 70 -8.09 -18.71 -13.25
N LEU A 71 -7.79 -17.88 -12.25
CA LEU A 71 -8.72 -16.85 -11.75
C LEU A 71 -9.07 -15.84 -12.85
N LEU A 72 -8.06 -15.34 -13.58
CA LEU A 72 -8.26 -14.42 -14.68
C LEU A 72 -9.13 -15.04 -15.79
N LYS A 73 -8.82 -16.26 -16.20
CA LYS A 73 -9.55 -16.98 -17.26
C LYS A 73 -11.02 -17.22 -16.88
N MET A 74 -11.30 -17.55 -15.62
CA MET A 74 -12.67 -17.64 -15.10
C MET A 74 -13.37 -16.29 -15.24
N SER A 75 -12.77 -15.21 -14.73
CA SER A 75 -13.37 -13.87 -14.77
C SER A 75 -13.61 -13.39 -16.21
N VAL A 76 -12.61 -13.52 -17.10
CA VAL A 76 -12.76 -13.14 -18.51
C VAL A 76 -13.86 -13.93 -19.20
N SER A 77 -14.00 -15.22 -18.92
CA SER A 77 -15.04 -16.05 -19.57
C SER A 77 -16.46 -15.69 -19.15
N VAL A 78 -16.64 -15.15 -17.94
CA VAL A 78 -17.96 -14.74 -17.42
C VAL A 78 -18.27 -13.29 -17.79
N ASN A 79 -17.27 -12.41 -17.72
CA ASN A 79 -17.44 -10.96 -17.84
C ASN A 79 -16.92 -10.40 -19.18
N ALA A 80 -16.83 -11.21 -20.23
CA ALA A 80 -16.15 -10.88 -21.50
C ALA A 80 -16.49 -9.50 -22.06
N ASP A 81 -17.76 -9.14 -22.08
CA ASP A 81 -18.28 -7.90 -22.67
C ASP A 81 -18.49 -6.79 -21.61
N GLN A 82 -18.15 -7.04 -20.34
CA GLN A 82 -18.22 -6.03 -19.28
C GLN A 82 -17.00 -5.09 -19.34
N ASN A 83 -17.16 -3.86 -18.83
CA ASN A 83 -16.08 -2.93 -18.66
C ASN A 83 -15.01 -3.51 -17.73
N CYS A 84 -13.74 -3.38 -18.09
CA CYS A 84 -12.60 -3.89 -17.33
C CYS A 84 -11.72 -2.73 -16.84
N LEU A 85 -10.96 -2.10 -17.75
CA LEU A 85 -10.08 -0.98 -17.42
C LEU A 85 -10.59 0.31 -18.05
N GLY A 86 -10.78 1.33 -17.23
CA GLY A 86 -11.21 2.66 -17.63
C GLY A 86 -10.07 3.67 -17.53
N THR A 87 -9.90 4.50 -18.56
CA THR A 87 -8.91 5.56 -18.62
C THR A 87 -9.56 6.85 -19.10
N ARG A 88 -9.15 8.00 -18.53
CA ARG A 88 -9.59 9.32 -18.99
C ARG A 88 -8.57 9.90 -19.97
N PHE A 89 -9.06 10.56 -21.00
CA PHE A 89 -8.22 11.25 -21.99
C PHE A 89 -8.51 12.74 -21.99
N ARG A 90 -7.48 13.51 -22.29
CA ARG A 90 -7.60 14.97 -22.40
C ARG A 90 -8.27 15.33 -23.72
N ASN A 91 -9.31 16.17 -23.65
CA ASN A 91 -9.99 16.73 -24.80
C ASN A 91 -9.13 17.80 -25.49
N LEU A 92 -9.51 18.20 -26.72
CA LEU A 92 -8.83 19.23 -27.49
C LEU A 92 -8.79 20.60 -26.78
N ASP A 93 -9.78 20.89 -25.96
CA ASP A 93 -9.86 22.12 -25.16
C ASP A 93 -9.03 22.07 -23.86
N GLY A 94 -8.34 20.97 -23.62
CA GLY A 94 -7.49 20.74 -22.45
C GLY A 94 -8.24 20.19 -21.23
N SER A 95 -9.57 20.08 -21.25
CA SER A 95 -10.36 19.43 -20.19
C SER A 95 -10.15 17.91 -20.19
N MET A 96 -10.44 17.26 -19.05
CA MET A 96 -10.47 15.80 -18.99
C MET A 96 -11.84 15.27 -19.37
N GLY A 97 -11.86 14.30 -20.30
CA GLY A 97 -13.07 13.60 -20.71
C GLY A 97 -13.58 12.61 -19.65
N ALA A 98 -14.71 11.96 -19.95
CA ALA A 98 -15.21 10.84 -19.18
C ALA A 98 -14.30 9.60 -19.31
N TYR A 99 -14.51 8.62 -18.43
CA TYR A 99 -13.82 7.33 -18.54
C TYR A 99 -14.19 6.62 -19.85
N GLN A 100 -13.17 6.23 -20.62
CA GLN A 100 -13.30 5.33 -21.75
C GLN A 100 -12.89 3.93 -21.31
N TRP A 101 -13.73 2.95 -21.58
CA TRP A 101 -13.57 1.60 -21.07
C TRP A 101 -13.13 0.62 -22.15
N GLU A 102 -12.21 -0.26 -21.80
CA GLU A 102 -11.91 -1.49 -22.54
C GLU A 102 -12.54 -2.65 -21.78
N THR A 103 -13.13 -3.59 -22.51
CA THR A 103 -13.80 -4.77 -21.96
C THR A 103 -12.80 -5.84 -21.51
N TYR A 104 -13.26 -6.79 -20.70
CA TYR A 104 -12.44 -7.95 -20.29
C TYR A 104 -11.88 -8.71 -21.49
N LYS A 105 -12.68 -8.90 -22.54
CA LYS A 105 -12.27 -9.56 -23.78
C LYS A 105 -11.20 -8.79 -24.53
N GLU A 106 -11.31 -7.47 -24.61
CA GLU A 106 -10.31 -6.62 -25.25
C GLU A 106 -8.99 -6.63 -24.47
N ILE A 107 -9.04 -6.52 -23.14
CA ILE A 107 -7.85 -6.61 -22.28
C ILE A 107 -7.19 -8.00 -22.39
N ASP A 108 -7.96 -9.10 -22.43
CA ASP A 108 -7.42 -10.44 -22.62
C ASP A 108 -6.73 -10.61 -23.99
N ALA A 109 -7.29 -10.04 -25.05
CA ALA A 109 -6.68 -10.05 -26.38
C ALA A 109 -5.37 -9.24 -26.41
N ARG A 110 -5.37 -8.02 -25.83
CA ARG A 110 -4.18 -7.17 -25.71
C ARG A 110 -3.09 -7.86 -24.88
N LYS A 111 -3.43 -8.44 -23.74
CA LYS A 111 -2.53 -9.22 -22.90
C LYS A 111 -1.83 -10.35 -23.68
N LYS A 112 -2.59 -11.12 -24.46
CA LYS A 112 -2.04 -12.21 -25.30
C LYS A 112 -1.09 -11.69 -26.36
N ASN A 113 -1.48 -10.62 -27.07
CA ASN A 113 -0.66 -10.01 -28.08
C ASN A 113 0.63 -9.43 -27.48
N PHE A 114 0.52 -8.72 -26.35
CA PHE A 114 1.68 -8.12 -25.71
C PHE A 114 2.66 -9.19 -25.18
N GLY A 115 2.17 -10.25 -24.55
CA GLY A 115 3.00 -11.36 -24.06
C GLY A 115 3.74 -12.08 -25.19
N ALA A 116 3.04 -12.44 -26.28
CA ALA A 116 3.67 -13.03 -27.47
C ALA A 116 4.69 -12.08 -28.11
N GLY A 117 4.37 -10.79 -28.18
CA GLY A 117 5.26 -9.76 -28.71
C GLY A 117 6.53 -9.57 -27.89
N LEU A 118 6.48 -9.69 -26.57
CA LEU A 118 7.68 -9.66 -25.71
C LEU A 118 8.67 -10.77 -26.09
N PHE A 119 8.20 -11.98 -26.30
CA PHE A 119 9.05 -13.09 -26.76
C PHE A 119 9.67 -12.76 -28.12
N PHE A 120 8.86 -12.26 -29.06
CA PHE A 120 9.35 -11.92 -30.41
C PHE A 120 10.47 -10.89 -30.37
N ILE A 121 10.30 -9.76 -29.65
CA ILE A 121 11.30 -8.70 -29.61
C ILE A 121 12.57 -9.10 -28.85
N LEU A 122 12.48 -9.97 -27.85
CA LEU A 122 13.63 -10.45 -27.07
C LEU A 122 14.39 -11.55 -27.82
N GLN A 123 13.67 -12.51 -28.43
CA GLN A 123 14.30 -13.59 -29.18
C GLN A 123 15.01 -13.10 -30.43
N ASN A 124 14.46 -12.10 -31.11
CA ASN A 124 15.04 -11.48 -32.31
C ASN A 124 15.86 -10.20 -32.03
N ASN A 125 16.24 -9.99 -30.77
CA ASN A 125 17.00 -8.80 -30.40
C ASN A 125 18.43 -8.82 -30.98
N PRO A 126 18.88 -7.80 -31.73
CA PRO A 126 20.22 -7.78 -32.33
C PRO A 126 21.37 -7.70 -31.32
N PHE A 127 21.09 -7.28 -30.08
CA PHE A 127 22.05 -7.15 -28.99
C PHE A 127 22.05 -8.35 -28.04
N LYS A 128 21.31 -9.38 -28.37
CA LYS A 128 21.25 -10.64 -27.60
C LYS A 128 22.60 -11.33 -27.63
N THR A 129 23.10 -11.69 -26.46
CA THR A 129 24.35 -12.43 -26.26
C THR A 129 24.07 -13.79 -25.63
N ASN A 130 25.10 -14.60 -25.40
CA ASN A 130 25.00 -15.86 -24.65
C ASN A 130 25.04 -15.64 -23.13
N SER A 131 24.49 -14.54 -22.64
CA SER A 131 24.36 -14.29 -21.21
C SER A 131 23.32 -15.22 -20.57
N GLU A 132 23.43 -15.45 -19.26
CA GLU A 132 22.47 -16.32 -18.55
C GLU A 132 21.03 -15.84 -18.67
N ALA A 133 20.80 -14.49 -18.62
CA ALA A 133 19.47 -13.93 -18.80
C ALA A 133 18.87 -14.23 -20.17
N HIS A 134 19.68 -14.23 -21.21
CA HIS A 134 19.24 -14.52 -22.59
C HIS A 134 19.04 -16.02 -22.84
N LEU A 135 19.84 -16.90 -22.20
CA LEU A 135 19.62 -18.33 -22.22
C LEU A 135 18.28 -18.69 -21.60
N LYS A 136 17.90 -18.02 -20.51
CA LYS A 136 16.58 -18.19 -19.87
C LYS A 136 15.41 -17.84 -20.79
N ILE A 137 15.53 -16.82 -21.67
CA ILE A 137 14.52 -16.50 -22.68
C ILE A 137 14.32 -17.70 -23.61
N ASP A 138 15.40 -18.26 -24.15
CA ASP A 138 15.32 -19.38 -25.09
C ASP A 138 14.81 -20.66 -24.42
N GLN A 139 15.24 -20.94 -23.19
CA GLN A 139 14.74 -22.07 -22.40
C GLN A 139 13.27 -21.94 -22.07
N HIS A 140 12.83 -20.73 -21.69
CA HIS A 140 11.44 -20.46 -21.34
C HIS A 140 10.47 -20.73 -22.48
N LEU A 141 10.82 -20.39 -23.72
CA LEU A 141 10.03 -20.70 -24.91
C LEU A 141 9.84 -22.22 -25.13
N ASN A 142 10.74 -23.03 -24.61
CA ASN A 142 10.70 -24.50 -24.73
C ASN A 142 10.03 -25.20 -23.53
N ILE A 143 9.65 -24.46 -22.49
CA ILE A 143 9.01 -25.03 -21.29
C ILE A 143 7.57 -25.44 -21.62
N LYS A 144 7.32 -26.74 -21.62
CA LYS A 144 5.99 -27.32 -21.92
C LYS A 144 5.03 -27.32 -20.73
N ASN A 145 5.53 -27.20 -19.49
CA ASN A 145 4.78 -27.50 -18.27
C ASN A 145 4.51 -26.25 -17.40
N GLY A 146 4.75 -25.04 -17.88
CA GLY A 146 4.50 -23.81 -17.11
C GLY A 146 5.40 -23.60 -15.88
N MET A 147 6.49 -24.35 -15.73
CA MET A 147 7.51 -24.08 -14.71
C MET A 147 8.35 -22.91 -15.16
N ASN A 148 8.69 -22.03 -14.21
CA ASN A 148 9.42 -20.80 -14.52
C ASN A 148 10.79 -20.70 -13.83
N GLU A 149 11.37 -21.81 -13.41
CA GLU A 149 12.70 -21.85 -12.78
C GLU A 149 13.79 -21.18 -13.65
N ASP A 150 13.63 -21.32 -14.98
CA ASP A 150 14.50 -20.74 -15.99
C ASP A 150 13.93 -19.46 -16.63
N SER A 151 12.86 -18.88 -16.06
CA SER A 151 12.25 -17.69 -16.62
C SER A 151 13.14 -16.46 -16.48
N PHE A 152 12.99 -15.51 -17.41
CA PHE A 152 13.60 -14.19 -17.31
C PHE A 152 12.69 -13.23 -16.53
N ILE A 153 13.26 -12.10 -16.09
CA ILE A 153 12.57 -11.09 -15.31
C ILE A 153 12.30 -9.85 -16.17
N VAL A 154 11.05 -9.38 -16.18
CA VAL A 154 10.63 -8.14 -16.83
C VAL A 154 10.53 -7.03 -15.79
N SER A 155 11.13 -5.88 -16.07
CA SER A 155 11.03 -4.70 -15.20
C SER A 155 9.91 -3.77 -15.66
N LEU A 156 9.07 -3.30 -14.73
CA LEU A 156 8.00 -2.33 -14.95
C LEU A 156 8.35 -1.00 -14.26
N PHE A 157 8.30 0.13 -15.00
CA PHE A 157 8.68 1.43 -14.44
C PHE A 157 7.75 2.54 -14.92
N SER A 158 6.61 2.69 -14.28
CA SER A 158 5.61 3.70 -14.59
C SER A 158 4.65 3.92 -13.43
N ALA A 159 3.96 5.03 -13.42
CA ALA A 159 2.74 5.23 -12.64
C ALA A 159 1.60 4.32 -13.14
N ASN A 160 0.48 4.28 -12.40
CA ASN A 160 -0.67 3.45 -12.76
C ASN A 160 -1.25 3.85 -14.12
N ARG A 161 -1.38 2.88 -14.98
CA ARG A 161 -2.00 3.00 -16.30
C ARG A 161 -2.36 1.62 -16.87
N ARG A 162 -3.22 1.57 -17.88
CA ARG A 162 -3.68 0.31 -18.46
C ARG A 162 -2.55 -0.56 -19.02
N GLU A 163 -1.54 0.04 -19.64
CA GLU A 163 -0.38 -0.67 -20.18
C GLU A 163 0.42 -1.36 -19.07
N TRP A 164 0.46 -0.77 -17.86
CA TRP A 164 1.02 -1.42 -16.69
C TRP A 164 0.24 -2.69 -16.31
N CYS A 165 -1.09 -2.57 -16.22
CA CYS A 165 -1.96 -3.73 -15.91
C CYS A 165 -1.84 -4.83 -16.97
N ILE A 166 -1.86 -4.45 -18.26
CA ILE A 166 -1.72 -5.42 -19.37
C ILE A 166 -0.36 -6.13 -19.32
N SER A 167 0.72 -5.41 -19.00
CA SER A 167 2.06 -6.00 -18.84
C SER A 167 2.12 -7.01 -17.71
N ASP A 168 1.52 -6.69 -16.57
CA ASP A 168 1.46 -7.59 -15.42
C ASP A 168 0.63 -8.85 -15.74
N LEU A 169 -0.53 -8.67 -16.38
CA LEU A 169 -1.39 -9.77 -16.84
C LEU A 169 -0.72 -10.65 -17.91
N ALA A 170 0.08 -10.06 -18.80
CA ALA A 170 0.89 -10.79 -19.75
C ALA A 170 1.95 -11.63 -19.03
N CYS A 171 2.71 -11.03 -18.11
CA CYS A 171 3.73 -11.77 -17.36
C CYS A 171 3.14 -12.98 -16.62
N LEU A 172 2.05 -12.78 -15.87
CA LEU A 172 1.43 -13.89 -15.12
C LEU A 172 0.87 -15.00 -16.01
N SER A 173 0.42 -14.68 -17.24
CA SER A 173 -0.17 -15.65 -18.16
C SER A 173 0.87 -16.45 -18.96
N TYR A 174 2.09 -15.92 -19.08
CA TYR A 174 3.19 -16.55 -19.80
C TYR A 174 4.28 -17.09 -18.88
N SER A 175 4.02 -17.22 -17.57
CA SER A 175 4.99 -17.64 -16.53
C SER A 175 6.26 -16.77 -16.51
N ILE A 176 6.19 -15.53 -16.96
CA ILE A 176 7.28 -14.56 -16.89
C ILE A 176 7.28 -13.92 -15.50
N VAL A 177 8.44 -13.90 -14.86
CA VAL A 177 8.62 -13.18 -13.59
C VAL A 177 8.69 -11.69 -13.87
N ASN A 178 8.01 -10.88 -13.08
CA ASN A 178 8.17 -9.43 -13.19
C ASN A 178 8.70 -8.80 -11.90
N THR A 179 9.22 -7.61 -12.02
CA THR A 179 9.56 -6.72 -10.90
C THR A 179 9.10 -5.32 -11.22
N ALA A 180 8.59 -4.59 -10.23
CA ALA A 180 8.13 -3.24 -10.42
C ALA A 180 9.05 -2.24 -9.71
N LEU A 181 9.50 -1.22 -10.45
CA LEU A 181 10.19 -0.06 -9.91
C LEU A 181 9.14 0.99 -9.56
N TYR A 182 9.25 1.58 -8.37
CA TYR A 182 8.39 2.72 -8.02
C TYR A 182 8.73 3.92 -8.89
N ASP A 183 7.72 4.62 -9.34
CA ASP A 183 7.85 5.81 -10.21
C ASP A 183 8.80 6.88 -9.64
N THR A 184 8.93 6.94 -8.33
CA THR A 184 9.73 7.90 -7.56
C THR A 184 11.10 7.38 -7.12
N LEU A 185 11.57 6.21 -7.59
CA LEU A 185 12.88 5.68 -7.22
C LEU A 185 14.00 6.54 -7.80
N GLY A 186 15.02 6.76 -6.96
CA GLY A 186 16.27 7.38 -7.40
C GLY A 186 17.10 6.45 -8.31
N PRO A 187 18.10 7.01 -9.01
CA PRO A 187 18.93 6.28 -9.99
C PRO A 187 19.68 5.09 -9.37
N GLU A 188 20.25 5.23 -8.19
CA GLU A 188 21.01 4.16 -7.52
C GLU A 188 20.15 2.94 -7.22
N THR A 189 18.92 3.16 -6.72
CA THR A 189 17.99 2.06 -6.43
C THR A 189 17.51 1.40 -7.71
N SER A 190 17.23 2.18 -8.75
CA SER A 190 16.83 1.66 -10.06
C SER A 190 17.95 0.84 -10.69
N LYS A 191 19.19 1.35 -10.66
CA LYS A 191 20.40 0.62 -11.09
C LYS A 191 20.52 -0.72 -10.35
N TYR A 192 20.43 -0.69 -9.00
CA TYR A 192 20.56 -1.89 -8.19
C TYR A 192 19.54 -2.97 -8.57
N ILE A 193 18.25 -2.58 -8.68
CA ILE A 193 17.19 -3.53 -9.04
C ILE A 193 17.43 -4.13 -10.42
N LEU A 194 17.71 -3.30 -11.44
CA LEU A 194 17.96 -3.76 -12.81
C LEU A 194 19.17 -4.69 -12.89
N SER A 195 20.25 -4.38 -12.15
CA SER A 195 21.47 -5.18 -12.12
C SER A 195 21.23 -6.55 -11.46
N ILE A 196 20.63 -6.57 -10.25
CA ILE A 196 20.43 -7.83 -9.50
C ILE A 196 19.42 -8.76 -10.17
N THR A 197 18.42 -8.21 -10.86
CA THR A 197 17.41 -8.98 -11.59
C THR A 197 17.86 -9.42 -12.97
N GLU A 198 18.93 -8.83 -13.49
CA GLU A 198 19.45 -9.14 -14.83
C GLU A 198 18.36 -8.98 -15.92
N SER A 199 17.46 -8.04 -15.73
CA SER A 199 16.27 -7.85 -16.55
C SER A 199 16.64 -7.52 -18.00
N PRO A 200 16.26 -8.32 -19.00
CA PRO A 200 16.61 -8.04 -20.41
C PRO A 200 15.74 -6.95 -21.03
N VAL A 201 14.58 -6.67 -20.43
CA VAL A 201 13.63 -5.67 -20.92
C VAL A 201 13.05 -4.86 -19.78
N ILE A 202 12.94 -3.56 -19.99
CA ILE A 202 12.18 -2.66 -19.13
C ILE A 202 11.02 -2.04 -19.91
N ILE A 203 9.83 -2.13 -19.34
CA ILE A 203 8.59 -1.54 -19.86
C ILE A 203 8.31 -0.30 -19.02
N CYS A 204 8.31 0.87 -19.63
CA CYS A 204 8.24 2.12 -18.87
C CYS A 204 7.44 3.21 -19.60
N SER A 205 7.01 4.24 -18.86
CA SER A 205 6.49 5.46 -19.46
C SER A 205 7.61 6.26 -20.17
N LYS A 206 7.27 7.02 -21.19
CA LYS A 206 8.22 7.76 -22.04
C LYS A 206 9.16 8.67 -21.26
N ASP A 207 8.67 9.31 -20.20
CA ASP A 207 9.44 10.20 -19.31
C ASP A 207 10.59 9.51 -18.56
N LYS A 208 10.59 8.17 -18.49
CA LYS A 208 11.66 7.37 -17.83
C LYS A 208 12.77 6.95 -18.80
N ILE A 209 12.54 6.97 -20.11
CA ILE A 209 13.46 6.42 -21.12
C ILE A 209 14.85 7.08 -21.02
N SER A 210 14.92 8.41 -20.99
CA SER A 210 16.20 9.12 -20.88
C SER A 210 17.01 8.72 -19.65
N LYS A 211 16.34 8.56 -18.48
CA LYS A 211 16.96 8.11 -17.23
C LYS A 211 17.55 6.69 -17.36
N ILE A 212 16.82 5.79 -18.03
CA ILE A 212 17.27 4.40 -18.24
C ILE A 212 18.49 4.37 -19.14
N ILE A 213 18.50 5.17 -20.22
CA ILE A 213 19.66 5.29 -21.12
C ILE A 213 20.85 5.86 -20.35
N GLU A 214 20.69 6.90 -19.56
CA GLU A 214 21.74 7.48 -18.71
C GLU A 214 22.34 6.46 -17.74
N LEU A 215 21.50 5.65 -17.10
CA LEU A 215 21.98 4.55 -16.24
C LEU A 215 22.80 3.52 -17.03
N LYS A 216 22.36 3.16 -18.24
CA LYS A 216 23.08 2.24 -19.10
C LYS A 216 24.43 2.81 -19.57
N GLU A 217 24.48 4.13 -19.87
CA GLU A 217 25.69 4.86 -20.24
C GLU A 217 26.71 4.92 -19.09
N GLN A 218 26.22 5.16 -17.86
CA GLN A 218 27.06 5.26 -16.66
C GLN A 218 27.53 3.89 -16.15
N PHE A 219 26.71 2.86 -16.28
CA PHE A 219 26.95 1.52 -15.73
C PHE A 219 26.76 0.41 -16.78
N PRO A 220 27.51 0.45 -17.91
CA PRO A 220 27.29 -0.46 -19.03
C PRO A 220 27.54 -1.93 -18.69
N GLN A 221 28.43 -2.23 -17.74
CA GLN A 221 28.73 -3.60 -17.30
C GLN A 221 27.63 -4.13 -16.38
N ASP A 222 27.20 -3.34 -15.38
CA ASP A 222 26.18 -3.75 -14.42
C ASP A 222 24.81 -3.99 -15.10
N LEU A 223 24.53 -3.25 -16.18
CA LEU A 223 23.30 -3.34 -16.95
C LEU A 223 23.50 -4.02 -18.31
N SER A 224 24.53 -4.86 -18.45
CA SER A 224 24.87 -5.55 -19.74
C SER A 224 23.69 -6.39 -20.25
N ASN A 225 22.90 -6.99 -19.38
CA ASN A 225 21.75 -7.83 -19.72
C ASN A 225 20.53 -7.03 -20.23
N LEU A 226 20.41 -5.74 -19.91
CA LEU A 226 19.34 -4.88 -20.40
C LEU A 226 19.57 -4.55 -21.88
N ILE A 227 18.72 -5.10 -22.77
CA ILE A 227 18.85 -4.97 -24.22
C ILE A 227 17.63 -4.37 -24.92
N SER A 228 16.53 -4.16 -24.19
CA SER A 228 15.31 -3.61 -24.78
C SER A 228 14.59 -2.67 -23.82
N ILE A 229 14.05 -1.59 -24.39
CA ILE A 229 13.11 -0.68 -23.73
C ILE A 229 11.79 -0.75 -24.48
N VAL A 230 10.68 -0.90 -23.77
CA VAL A 230 9.33 -0.78 -24.32
C VAL A 230 8.65 0.43 -23.69
N SER A 231 8.36 1.43 -24.51
CA SER A 231 7.61 2.62 -24.09
C SER A 231 6.12 2.27 -23.96
N MET A 232 5.51 2.58 -22.83
CA MET A 232 4.06 2.49 -22.66
C MET A 232 3.31 3.57 -23.46
N ASP A 233 4.02 4.62 -23.88
CA ASP A 233 3.51 5.70 -24.70
C ASP A 233 3.87 5.44 -26.15
N LYS A 234 2.98 5.86 -27.05
CA LYS A 234 3.25 5.81 -28.50
C LYS A 234 4.46 6.64 -28.85
N LEU A 235 5.32 6.11 -29.71
CA LEU A 235 6.49 6.78 -30.24
C LEU A 235 6.32 7.07 -31.73
N ASP A 236 6.82 8.20 -32.17
CA ASP A 236 6.86 8.58 -33.58
C ASP A 236 8.31 8.66 -34.07
N PHE A 237 8.76 7.62 -34.77
CA PHE A 237 10.10 7.53 -35.32
C PHE A 237 10.22 8.23 -36.73
N THR A 238 9.24 9.03 -37.09
CA THR A 238 9.30 9.87 -38.29
C THR A 238 9.93 11.22 -37.97
N THR A 239 10.15 12.02 -38.98
CA THR A 239 10.70 13.40 -38.86
C THR A 239 9.77 14.35 -38.08
N ASN A 240 8.55 13.92 -37.73
CA ASN A 240 7.61 14.74 -36.99
C ASN A 240 7.96 14.82 -35.48
N SER A 241 8.74 13.86 -34.94
CA SER A 241 9.21 13.88 -33.56
C SER A 241 10.73 13.72 -33.50
N LEU A 242 11.43 14.84 -33.43
CA LEU A 242 12.90 14.83 -33.24
C LEU A 242 13.30 14.23 -31.89
N GLU A 243 12.47 14.36 -30.88
CA GLU A 243 12.71 13.78 -29.57
C GLU A 243 12.74 12.24 -29.62
N ASP A 244 11.75 11.62 -30.25
CA ASP A 244 11.65 10.17 -30.35
C ASP A 244 12.77 9.58 -31.22
N LEU A 245 13.13 10.28 -32.31
CA LEU A 245 14.29 9.91 -33.13
C LEU A 245 15.59 9.98 -32.33
N PHE A 246 15.78 11.00 -31.50
CA PHE A 246 16.96 11.14 -30.65
C PHE A 246 17.02 10.02 -29.58
N LEU A 247 15.91 9.71 -28.95
CA LEU A 247 15.82 8.59 -28.01
C LEU A 247 16.17 7.26 -28.68
N HIS A 248 15.65 7.02 -29.89
CA HIS A 248 15.96 5.81 -30.67
C HIS A 248 17.44 5.70 -31.01
N GLN A 249 18.07 6.81 -31.45
CA GLN A 249 19.48 6.83 -31.72
C GLN A 249 20.35 6.60 -30.49
N ARG A 250 19.99 7.20 -29.36
CA ARG A 250 20.70 6.97 -28.08
C ARG A 250 20.57 5.52 -27.63
N CYS A 251 19.38 4.92 -27.74
CA CYS A 251 19.17 3.50 -27.44
C CYS A 251 20.11 2.63 -28.28
N SER A 252 20.13 2.82 -29.61
CA SER A 252 20.95 2.00 -30.51
C SER A 252 22.46 2.12 -30.22
N LYS A 253 22.95 3.30 -29.85
CA LYS A 253 24.37 3.51 -29.42
C LYS A 253 24.71 2.75 -28.12
N ASN A 254 23.74 2.48 -27.29
CA ASN A 254 23.92 1.82 -25.99
C ASN A 254 23.47 0.34 -26.01
N ASN A 255 23.39 -0.27 -27.18
CA ASN A 255 22.94 -1.66 -27.38
C ASN A 255 21.54 -1.92 -26.81
N LEU A 256 20.64 -0.98 -27.00
CA LEU A 256 19.24 -1.07 -26.62
C LEU A 256 18.34 -0.98 -27.85
N THR A 257 17.36 -1.87 -27.97
CA THR A 257 16.22 -1.66 -28.87
C THR A 257 15.16 -0.82 -28.16
N LEU A 258 14.44 -0.01 -28.91
CA LEU A 258 13.34 0.82 -28.41
C LEU A 258 12.09 0.55 -29.26
N PHE A 259 11.03 0.10 -28.58
CA PHE A 259 9.70 -0.14 -29.17
C PHE A 259 8.66 0.63 -28.38
N ASP A 260 7.52 0.93 -29.00
CA ASP A 260 6.33 1.30 -28.24
C ASP A 260 5.43 0.08 -27.97
N PHE A 261 4.47 0.25 -27.07
CA PHE A 261 3.57 -0.80 -26.62
C PHE A 261 2.76 -1.40 -27.77
N ASN A 262 2.23 -0.55 -28.64
CA ASN A 262 1.40 -0.97 -29.77
C ASN A 262 2.23 -1.78 -30.80
N GLN A 263 3.50 -1.43 -30.99
CA GLN A 263 4.40 -2.22 -31.86
C GLN A 263 4.61 -3.63 -31.31
N VAL A 264 4.80 -3.75 -29.98
CA VAL A 264 4.96 -5.05 -29.34
C VAL A 264 3.68 -5.87 -29.44
N GLU A 265 2.49 -5.27 -29.18
CA GLU A 265 1.21 -5.93 -29.40
C GLU A 265 1.04 -6.41 -30.86
N LYS A 266 1.47 -5.59 -31.82
CA LYS A 266 1.37 -5.94 -33.24
C LYS A 266 2.29 -7.09 -33.63
N PHE A 267 3.49 -7.17 -33.07
CA PHE A 267 4.36 -8.33 -33.25
C PHE A 267 3.72 -9.61 -32.71
N GLY A 268 3.11 -9.56 -31.54
CA GLY A 268 2.44 -10.74 -30.97
C GLY A 268 1.17 -11.14 -31.71
N GLU A 269 0.45 -10.20 -32.32
CA GLU A 269 -0.67 -10.50 -33.20
C GLU A 269 -0.20 -11.28 -34.46
N ILE A 270 0.93 -10.87 -35.03
CA ILE A 270 1.51 -11.49 -36.24
C ILE A 270 2.20 -12.82 -35.92
N TYR A 271 2.88 -12.90 -34.77
CA TYR A 271 3.65 -14.07 -34.32
C TYR A 271 3.11 -14.58 -32.97
N PRO A 272 1.90 -15.14 -32.92
CA PRO A 272 1.28 -15.55 -31.66
C PRO A 272 2.03 -16.72 -31.02
N VAL A 273 2.23 -16.61 -29.71
CA VAL A 273 2.79 -17.66 -28.86
C VAL A 273 1.71 -18.12 -27.88
N LYS A 274 1.61 -19.43 -27.66
CA LYS A 274 0.68 -19.98 -26.67
C LYS A 274 1.08 -19.54 -25.26
N GLU A 275 0.09 -19.17 -24.44
CA GLU A 275 0.30 -18.89 -23.02
C GLU A 275 0.96 -20.10 -22.32
N VAL A 276 1.87 -19.82 -21.39
CA VAL A 276 2.62 -20.79 -20.60
C VAL A 276 2.03 -20.79 -19.19
N GLU A 277 1.20 -21.77 -18.87
CA GLU A 277 0.54 -21.84 -17.55
C GLU A 277 1.56 -22.10 -16.44
N PRO A 278 1.58 -21.26 -15.38
CA PRO A 278 2.41 -21.49 -14.21
C PRO A 278 1.82 -22.56 -13.30
N THR A 279 2.69 -23.09 -12.43
CA THR A 279 2.28 -23.90 -11.27
C THR A 279 2.06 -22.98 -10.05
N PRO A 280 1.41 -23.45 -8.97
CA PRO A 280 1.32 -22.69 -7.72
C PRO A 280 2.67 -22.26 -7.16
N LYS A 281 3.72 -23.04 -7.35
CA LYS A 281 5.10 -22.76 -6.88
C LYS A 281 5.89 -21.84 -7.80
N SER A 282 5.42 -21.60 -9.02
CA SER A 282 6.05 -20.67 -9.96
C SER A 282 6.08 -19.26 -9.38
N VAL A 283 7.20 -18.57 -9.55
CA VAL A 283 7.35 -17.19 -9.11
C VAL A 283 6.50 -16.28 -10.00
N TYR A 284 5.67 -15.47 -9.38
CA TYR A 284 4.87 -14.46 -10.07
C TYR A 284 5.62 -13.14 -10.15
N THR A 285 6.13 -12.65 -9.03
CA THR A 285 6.80 -11.35 -8.97
C THR A 285 7.88 -11.32 -7.90
N ILE A 286 8.91 -10.50 -8.13
CA ILE A 286 9.88 -10.09 -7.12
C ILE A 286 9.59 -8.65 -6.75
N SER A 287 9.07 -8.42 -5.54
CA SER A 287 8.70 -7.09 -5.07
C SER A 287 9.77 -6.52 -4.15
N PHE A 288 10.41 -5.43 -4.55
CA PHE A 288 11.48 -4.83 -3.76
C PHE A 288 10.91 -3.89 -2.68
N THR A 289 11.34 -4.12 -1.43
CA THR A 289 10.99 -3.26 -0.30
C THR A 289 12.05 -2.18 -0.13
N SER A 290 11.63 -0.96 0.18
CA SER A 290 12.57 0.07 0.64
C SER A 290 13.14 -0.37 1.99
N GLY A 291 14.39 -0.85 2.02
CA GLY A 291 15.05 -1.21 3.27
C GLY A 291 14.98 -0.06 4.29
N THR A 292 14.42 -0.32 5.47
CA THR A 292 14.33 0.66 6.56
C THR A 292 15.70 0.98 7.18
N THR A 293 16.76 0.27 6.80
CA THR A 293 18.09 0.31 7.45
C THR A 293 19.18 1.00 6.63
N GLY A 294 18.85 1.67 5.51
CA GLY A 294 19.85 2.31 4.63
C GLY A 294 20.66 1.33 3.78
N SER A 295 20.35 0.03 3.82
CA SER A 295 20.86 -1.01 2.93
C SER A 295 20.09 -1.04 1.60
N ASN A 296 20.60 -1.76 0.61
CA ASN A 296 19.89 -2.01 -0.63
C ASN A 296 18.50 -2.61 -0.38
N PRO A 297 17.50 -2.32 -1.22
CA PRO A 297 16.17 -2.88 -1.08
C PRO A 297 16.21 -4.41 -1.22
N LYS A 298 15.40 -5.10 -0.40
CA LYS A 298 15.29 -6.56 -0.43
C LYS A 298 14.25 -6.99 -1.44
N GLY A 299 14.57 -7.94 -2.31
CA GLY A 299 13.65 -8.52 -3.28
C GLY A 299 12.83 -9.65 -2.66
N VAL A 300 11.56 -9.43 -2.38
CA VAL A 300 10.65 -10.44 -1.83
C VAL A 300 10.14 -11.34 -2.96
N VAL A 301 10.42 -12.63 -2.92
CA VAL A 301 9.99 -13.59 -3.93
C VAL A 301 8.58 -14.08 -3.60
N LEU A 302 7.63 -13.76 -4.48
CA LEU A 302 6.22 -14.07 -4.34
C LEU A 302 5.75 -15.02 -5.44
N THR A 303 5.17 -16.14 -5.05
CA THR A 303 4.70 -17.19 -5.94
C THR A 303 3.23 -16.98 -6.33
N HIS A 304 2.76 -17.73 -7.34
CA HIS A 304 1.32 -17.80 -7.63
C HIS A 304 0.51 -18.32 -6.44
N GLN A 305 1.07 -19.22 -5.63
CA GLN A 305 0.42 -19.73 -4.41
C GLN A 305 0.23 -18.61 -3.38
N SER A 306 1.27 -17.82 -3.09
CA SER A 306 1.14 -16.72 -2.12
C SER A 306 0.16 -15.65 -2.60
N ALA A 307 0.16 -15.34 -3.90
CA ALA A 307 -0.78 -14.41 -4.50
C ALA A 307 -2.24 -14.91 -4.46
N VAL A 308 -2.47 -16.17 -4.85
CA VAL A 308 -3.82 -16.78 -4.79
C VAL A 308 -4.32 -16.87 -3.35
N SER A 309 -3.45 -17.18 -2.39
CA SER A 309 -3.82 -17.19 -0.97
C SER A 309 -4.24 -15.78 -0.50
N ALA A 310 -3.53 -14.74 -0.91
CA ALA A 310 -3.92 -13.35 -0.62
C ALA A 310 -5.28 -12.98 -1.24
N ILE A 311 -5.53 -13.41 -2.48
CA ILE A 311 -6.84 -13.22 -3.13
C ILE A 311 -7.93 -14.02 -2.39
N THR A 312 -7.63 -15.22 -1.92
CA THR A 312 -8.55 -16.03 -1.11
C THR A 312 -8.93 -15.31 0.18
N PHE A 313 -7.96 -14.71 0.87
CA PHE A 313 -8.24 -13.86 2.01
C PHE A 313 -9.21 -12.72 1.65
N CYS A 314 -8.97 -12.00 0.55
CA CYS A 314 -9.87 -10.92 0.11
C CYS A 314 -11.30 -11.43 -0.14
N TYR A 315 -11.48 -12.56 -0.79
CA TYR A 315 -12.80 -13.18 -0.98
C TYR A 315 -13.52 -13.45 0.34
N THR A 316 -12.80 -13.81 1.40
CA THR A 316 -13.42 -14.09 2.71
C THR A 316 -13.85 -12.83 3.47
N MET A 317 -13.33 -11.66 3.11
CA MET A 317 -13.56 -10.41 3.84
C MET A 317 -14.49 -9.44 3.12
N ILE A 318 -14.43 -9.35 1.80
CA ILE A 318 -15.09 -8.31 1.00
C ILE A 318 -15.73 -8.94 -0.24
N SER A 319 -16.94 -8.49 -0.58
CA SER A 319 -17.54 -8.73 -1.90
C SER A 319 -17.37 -7.48 -2.76
N GLY A 320 -16.77 -7.62 -3.92
CA GLY A 320 -16.58 -6.55 -4.92
C GLY A 320 -16.98 -7.00 -6.33
N PHE A 321 -17.83 -8.04 -6.43
CA PHE A 321 -18.34 -8.52 -7.72
C PHE A 321 -19.08 -7.41 -8.45
N ASP A 322 -18.68 -7.18 -9.70
CA ASP A 322 -19.23 -6.15 -10.60
C ASP A 322 -19.10 -4.70 -10.07
N ALA A 323 -18.32 -4.46 -9.02
CA ALA A 323 -18.18 -3.15 -8.40
C ALA A 323 -17.33 -2.18 -9.24
N VAL A 324 -17.60 -0.88 -9.13
CA VAL A 324 -16.72 0.16 -9.66
C VAL A 324 -15.64 0.49 -8.63
N VAL A 325 -14.38 0.34 -9.01
CA VAL A 325 -13.20 0.48 -8.14
C VAL A 325 -12.24 1.52 -8.71
N TYR A 326 -11.61 2.31 -7.86
CA TYR A 326 -10.61 3.28 -8.26
C TYR A 326 -9.21 2.82 -7.86
N CYS A 327 -8.38 2.49 -8.84
CA CYS A 327 -7.01 2.00 -8.68
C CYS A 327 -6.02 3.17 -8.56
N PHE A 328 -6.00 3.83 -7.41
CA PHE A 328 -5.24 5.06 -7.16
C PHE A 328 -3.84 4.82 -6.59
N LEU A 329 -3.70 3.92 -5.62
CA LEU A 329 -2.40 3.66 -4.98
C LEU A 329 -1.42 3.05 -6.00
N PRO A 330 -0.09 3.22 -5.84
CA PRO A 330 0.86 2.72 -6.83
C PRO A 330 0.77 1.20 -7.04
N LEU A 331 0.59 0.74 -8.27
CA LEU A 331 0.59 -0.68 -8.65
C LEU A 331 1.95 -1.37 -8.42
N ALA A 332 3.04 -0.60 -8.37
CA ALA A 332 4.34 -1.10 -7.94
C ALA A 332 4.32 -1.55 -6.47
N HIS A 333 3.39 -1.04 -5.65
CA HIS A 333 3.21 -1.48 -4.27
C HIS A 333 2.26 -2.67 -4.21
N ILE A 334 2.65 -3.70 -3.47
CA ILE A 334 1.92 -4.97 -3.41
C ILE A 334 0.47 -4.82 -2.93
N PHE A 335 0.15 -3.81 -2.10
CA PHE A 335 -1.20 -3.57 -1.62
C PHE A 335 -2.17 -3.23 -2.76
N GLU A 336 -1.83 -2.27 -3.62
CA GLU A 336 -2.69 -1.93 -4.75
C GLU A 336 -2.72 -3.03 -5.81
N ARG A 337 -1.59 -3.72 -5.98
CA ARG A 337 -1.51 -4.87 -6.88
C ARG A 337 -2.46 -5.98 -6.47
N MET A 338 -2.53 -6.29 -5.16
CA MET A 338 -3.51 -7.23 -4.61
C MET A 338 -4.95 -6.75 -4.87
N ASN A 339 -5.25 -5.48 -4.59
CA ASN A 339 -6.57 -4.90 -4.81
C ASN A 339 -6.99 -4.96 -6.29
N CYS A 340 -6.08 -4.60 -7.20
CA CYS A 340 -6.32 -4.63 -8.64
C CYS A 340 -6.59 -6.05 -9.15
N LEU A 341 -5.75 -7.03 -8.76
CA LEU A 341 -5.96 -8.44 -9.12
C LEU A 341 -7.28 -8.98 -8.56
N PHE A 342 -7.56 -8.72 -7.29
CA PHE A 342 -8.80 -9.13 -6.64
C PHE A 342 -10.02 -8.56 -7.39
N SER A 343 -9.99 -7.28 -7.73
CA SER A 343 -11.05 -6.61 -8.49
C SER A 343 -11.23 -7.22 -9.89
N LEU A 344 -10.13 -7.46 -10.62
CA LEU A 344 -10.16 -8.12 -11.92
C LEU A 344 -10.81 -9.50 -11.86
N PHE A 345 -10.53 -10.28 -10.81
CA PHE A 345 -11.06 -11.65 -10.68
C PHE A 345 -12.53 -11.69 -10.26
N GLN A 346 -13.07 -10.58 -9.76
CA GLN A 346 -14.48 -10.40 -9.43
C GLN A 346 -15.31 -9.72 -10.53
N GLY A 347 -14.74 -9.47 -11.70
CA GLY A 347 -15.46 -8.78 -12.78
C GLY A 347 -15.67 -7.29 -12.54
N ALA A 348 -14.91 -6.66 -11.63
CA ALA A 348 -15.06 -5.25 -11.29
C ALA A 348 -14.62 -4.32 -12.45
N HIS A 349 -15.17 -3.12 -12.46
CA HIS A 349 -14.85 -2.05 -13.39
C HIS A 349 -13.79 -1.14 -12.75
N ILE A 350 -12.55 -1.17 -13.23
CA ILE A 350 -11.41 -0.52 -12.61
C ILE A 350 -11.08 0.78 -13.32
N GLY A 351 -11.36 1.92 -12.67
CA GLY A 351 -10.94 3.24 -13.13
C GLY A 351 -9.49 3.53 -12.74
N LEU A 352 -8.69 3.97 -13.70
CA LEU A 352 -7.30 4.35 -13.50
C LEU A 352 -7.17 5.88 -13.36
N PRO A 353 -6.19 6.40 -12.59
CA PRO A 353 -6.00 7.82 -12.39
C PRO A 353 -5.57 8.53 -13.69
N GLN A 354 -6.06 9.75 -13.89
CA GLN A 354 -5.60 10.58 -15.00
C GLN A 354 -4.13 11.02 -14.85
N LEU A 355 -3.69 11.24 -13.61
CA LEU A 355 -2.32 11.59 -13.24
C LEU A 355 -1.96 10.89 -11.91
N PRO A 356 -0.68 10.57 -11.68
CA PRO A 356 -0.21 9.98 -10.42
C PRO A 356 -0.12 11.05 -9.31
N SER A 357 -1.18 11.84 -9.13
CA SER A 357 -1.19 12.99 -8.23
C SER A 357 -2.46 13.01 -7.38
N PRO A 358 -2.34 13.24 -6.06
CA PRO A 358 -3.51 13.47 -5.20
C PRO A 358 -4.34 14.70 -5.58
N LEU A 359 -3.80 15.61 -6.39
CA LEU A 359 -4.51 16.83 -6.82
C LEU A 359 -5.71 16.52 -7.73
N THR A 360 -5.64 15.44 -8.50
CA THR A 360 -6.73 15.02 -9.41
C THR A 360 -7.66 13.98 -8.79
N LEU A 361 -7.37 13.50 -7.58
CA LEU A 361 -8.09 12.44 -6.89
C LEU A 361 -9.61 12.68 -6.83
N LEU A 362 -10.02 13.86 -6.36
CA LEU A 362 -11.46 14.18 -6.21
C LEU A 362 -12.15 14.39 -7.55
N ASP A 363 -11.44 14.84 -8.59
CA ASP A 363 -12.00 15.00 -9.93
C ASP A 363 -12.27 13.62 -10.56
N ASP A 364 -11.32 12.71 -10.46
CA ASP A 364 -11.50 11.32 -10.91
C ASP A 364 -12.62 10.60 -10.13
N ILE A 365 -12.68 10.77 -8.81
CA ILE A 365 -13.74 10.17 -7.97
C ILE A 365 -15.13 10.68 -8.36
N LYS A 366 -15.29 11.97 -8.64
CA LYS A 366 -16.57 12.55 -9.07
C LYS A 366 -17.03 11.99 -10.40
N GLU A 367 -16.12 11.73 -11.31
CA GLU A 367 -16.45 11.17 -12.63
C GLU A 367 -16.72 9.67 -12.53
N LEU A 368 -15.85 8.93 -11.82
CA LEU A 368 -15.92 7.47 -11.69
C LEU A 368 -17.04 6.99 -10.78
N LYS A 369 -17.29 7.70 -9.66
CA LYS A 369 -18.23 7.35 -8.59
C LYS A 369 -18.00 5.94 -8.04
N PRO A 370 -16.81 5.66 -7.49
CA PRO A 370 -16.45 4.33 -7.05
C PRO A 370 -17.33 3.84 -5.90
N GLU A 371 -17.50 2.51 -5.83
CA GLU A 371 -18.22 1.81 -4.76
C GLU A 371 -17.27 1.37 -3.65
N ILE A 372 -16.02 1.07 -4.00
CA ILE A 372 -14.93 0.72 -3.08
C ILE A 372 -13.74 1.64 -3.33
N LEU A 373 -13.16 2.19 -2.26
CA LEU A 373 -12.04 3.11 -2.35
C LEU A 373 -10.96 2.77 -1.32
N SER A 374 -9.79 2.40 -1.81
CA SER A 374 -8.60 2.09 -1.00
C SER A 374 -7.63 3.27 -1.01
N LEU A 375 -7.34 3.82 0.18
CA LEU A 375 -6.41 4.94 0.35
C LEU A 375 -5.50 4.69 1.56
N VAL A 376 -4.37 5.37 1.60
CA VAL A 376 -3.48 5.36 2.79
C VAL A 376 -3.99 6.32 3.86
N PRO A 377 -3.66 6.10 5.15
CA PRO A 377 -4.16 6.90 6.28
C PRO A 377 -3.99 8.40 6.11
N ARG A 378 -2.85 8.85 5.58
CA ARG A 378 -2.57 10.29 5.38
C ARG A 378 -3.57 10.96 4.41
N VAL A 379 -4.04 10.25 3.39
CA VAL A 379 -5.06 10.78 2.47
C VAL A 379 -6.40 10.89 3.19
N TYR A 380 -6.76 9.90 4.02
CA TYR A 380 -7.97 9.99 4.86
C TYR A 380 -7.92 11.12 5.86
N THR A 381 -6.78 11.36 6.51
CA THR A 381 -6.62 12.50 7.45
C THR A 381 -6.80 13.85 6.74
N LYS A 382 -6.25 14.00 5.52
CA LYS A 382 -6.49 15.20 4.70
C LYS A 382 -7.96 15.35 4.31
N LEU A 383 -8.61 14.27 3.92
CA LEU A 383 -10.04 14.26 3.58
C LEU A 383 -10.91 14.58 4.79
N GLU A 384 -10.60 14.00 5.95
CA GLU A 384 -11.24 14.31 7.24
C GLU A 384 -11.13 15.81 7.57
N ALA A 385 -9.93 16.38 7.47
CA ALA A 385 -9.70 17.80 7.73
C ALA A 385 -10.54 18.68 6.78
N ALA A 386 -10.56 18.35 5.48
CA ALA A 386 -11.36 19.06 4.50
C ALA A 386 -12.87 18.96 4.76
N ILE A 387 -13.36 17.80 5.20
CA ILE A 387 -14.76 17.62 5.59
C ILE A 387 -15.08 18.42 6.85
N LYS A 388 -14.23 18.32 7.88
CA LYS A 388 -14.42 19.06 9.14
C LYS A 388 -14.47 20.57 8.93
N SER A 389 -13.60 21.13 8.08
CA SER A 389 -13.58 22.57 7.78
C SER A 389 -14.89 23.06 7.13
N LYS A 390 -15.51 22.24 6.31
CA LYS A 390 -16.79 22.55 5.64
C LYS A 390 -18.02 22.27 6.50
N THR A 391 -17.90 21.51 7.59
CA THR A 391 -18.99 21.00 8.43
C THR A 391 -18.84 21.44 9.89
N ILE A 392 -18.26 20.57 10.73
CA ILE A 392 -18.23 20.75 12.19
C ILE A 392 -17.30 21.87 12.67
N ASN A 393 -16.40 22.36 11.83
CA ASN A 393 -15.48 23.47 12.11
C ASN A 393 -15.81 24.71 11.24
N ASN A 394 -16.97 24.77 10.60
CA ASN A 394 -17.35 25.90 9.76
C ASN A 394 -17.91 27.05 10.61
N ASN A 395 -17.05 27.99 10.98
CA ASN A 395 -17.40 29.15 11.80
C ASN A 395 -18.28 30.19 11.07
N GLU A 396 -18.27 30.19 9.72
CA GLU A 396 -19.12 31.07 8.91
C GLU A 396 -20.59 30.64 8.93
N LYS A 397 -20.87 29.37 9.23
CA LYS A 397 -22.22 28.78 9.25
C LYS A 397 -22.51 28.07 10.58
N PRO A 398 -22.69 28.81 11.69
CA PRO A 398 -22.81 28.22 13.04
C PRO A 398 -23.98 27.25 13.20
N LEU A 399 -25.08 27.47 12.51
CA LEU A 399 -26.22 26.55 12.53
C LEU A 399 -25.89 25.21 11.87
N LEU A 400 -25.24 25.24 10.71
CA LEU A 400 -24.79 24.06 9.98
C LEU A 400 -23.77 23.27 10.82
N GLN A 401 -22.85 23.98 11.46
CA GLN A 401 -21.84 23.42 12.38
C GLN A 401 -22.52 22.63 13.51
N LYS A 402 -23.50 23.22 14.20
CA LYS A 402 -24.24 22.56 15.29
C LYS A 402 -24.99 21.32 14.81
N ILE A 403 -25.63 21.39 13.63
CA ILE A 403 -26.36 20.28 13.04
C ILE A 403 -25.38 19.14 12.73
N PHE A 404 -24.27 19.42 12.02
CA PHE A 404 -23.31 18.38 11.66
C PHE A 404 -22.61 17.74 12.86
N ARG A 405 -22.30 18.50 13.92
CA ARG A 405 -21.82 17.92 15.18
C ARG A 405 -22.80 16.89 15.73
N LYS A 406 -24.09 17.26 15.82
CA LYS A 406 -25.13 16.36 16.29
C LYS A 406 -25.30 15.12 15.37
N VAL A 407 -25.16 15.28 14.05
CA VAL A 407 -25.18 14.18 13.09
C VAL A 407 -24.04 13.20 13.38
N VAL A 408 -22.81 13.71 13.47
CA VAL A 408 -21.61 12.88 13.72
C VAL A 408 -21.70 12.18 15.07
N ASP A 409 -22.02 12.91 16.16
CA ASP A 409 -22.12 12.36 17.51
C ASP A 409 -23.16 11.26 17.61
N THR A 410 -24.36 11.50 17.04
CA THR A 410 -25.43 10.51 17.08
C THR A 410 -25.08 9.27 16.27
N LYS A 411 -24.56 9.44 15.05
CA LYS A 411 -24.20 8.30 14.19
C LYS A 411 -23.02 7.52 14.76
N THR A 412 -22.02 8.18 15.33
CA THR A 412 -20.93 7.52 16.04
C THR A 412 -21.47 6.68 17.21
N SER A 413 -22.37 7.24 18.03
CA SER A 413 -23.00 6.49 19.12
C SER A 413 -23.80 5.27 18.62
N LEU A 414 -24.49 5.38 17.50
CA LEU A 414 -25.23 4.26 16.91
C LEU A 414 -24.29 3.18 16.38
N GLN A 415 -23.20 3.57 15.69
CA GLN A 415 -22.19 2.65 15.13
C GLN A 415 -21.32 1.96 16.17
N SER A 416 -21.25 2.51 17.39
CA SER A 416 -20.48 1.93 18.50
C SER A 416 -21.28 0.94 19.36
N LYS A 417 -22.53 0.62 19.01
CA LYS A 417 -23.37 -0.27 19.83
C LYS A 417 -22.98 -1.73 19.71
N TYR A 418 -22.68 -2.20 18.52
CA TYR A 418 -22.24 -3.56 18.22
C TYR A 418 -21.60 -3.61 16.84
N ASP A 419 -20.81 -4.64 16.60
CA ASP A 419 -20.17 -4.88 15.31
C ASP A 419 -21.20 -5.10 14.21
N GLY A 420 -20.98 -4.45 13.05
CA GLY A 420 -21.94 -4.46 11.95
C GLY A 420 -23.00 -3.35 12.01
N ALA A 421 -23.04 -2.56 13.10
CA ALA A 421 -23.97 -1.45 13.22
C ALA A 421 -23.65 -0.32 12.22
N GLU A 422 -24.47 -0.16 11.18
CA GLU A 422 -24.28 0.89 10.15
C GLU A 422 -24.64 2.30 10.67
N GLY A 423 -25.34 2.42 11.77
CA GLY A 423 -25.75 3.71 12.34
C GLY A 423 -26.77 4.47 11.47
N ARG A 424 -27.67 3.77 10.79
CA ARG A 424 -28.71 4.39 9.96
C ARG A 424 -29.64 5.28 10.79
N HIS A 425 -29.99 6.47 10.24
CA HIS A 425 -30.87 7.42 10.90
C HIS A 425 -31.65 8.23 9.87
N LEU A 426 -32.98 8.14 9.87
CA LEU A 426 -33.88 8.71 8.83
C LEU A 426 -33.61 10.18 8.47
N ILE A 427 -33.31 11.02 9.47
CA ILE A 427 -33.09 12.46 9.25
C ILE A 427 -31.61 12.72 8.93
N TYR A 428 -30.69 12.13 9.69
CA TYR A 428 -29.26 12.45 9.59
C TYR A 428 -28.60 11.87 8.35
N ASP A 429 -29.11 10.76 7.81
CA ASP A 429 -28.62 10.18 6.56
C ASP A 429 -28.79 11.13 5.37
N ARG A 430 -29.78 12.04 5.40
CA ARG A 430 -29.96 13.09 4.36
C ARG A 430 -28.77 14.05 4.34
N PHE A 431 -28.25 14.44 5.50
CA PHE A 431 -27.08 15.32 5.57
C PHE A 431 -25.82 14.62 5.06
N SER A 432 -25.60 13.37 5.45
CA SER A 432 -24.50 12.56 4.92
C SER A 432 -24.61 12.36 3.41
N SER A 433 -25.81 12.16 2.86
CA SER A 433 -26.04 12.00 1.42
C SER A 433 -25.70 13.27 0.62
N VAL A 434 -26.01 14.45 1.14
CA VAL A 434 -25.62 15.73 0.50
C VAL A 434 -24.08 15.86 0.47
N LEU A 435 -23.42 15.55 1.57
CA LEU A 435 -21.96 15.58 1.66
C LEU A 435 -21.31 14.58 0.71
N ARG A 436 -21.82 13.35 0.65
CA ARG A 436 -21.36 12.31 -0.30
C ARG A 436 -21.42 12.79 -1.75
N LYS A 437 -22.57 13.35 -2.15
CA LYS A 437 -22.78 13.87 -3.50
C LYS A 437 -21.79 14.98 -3.87
N GLN A 438 -21.48 15.88 -2.93
CA GLN A 438 -20.50 16.95 -3.15
C GLN A 438 -19.07 16.42 -3.37
N LEU A 439 -18.75 15.26 -2.79
CA LEU A 439 -17.44 14.62 -2.88
C LEU A 439 -17.34 13.58 -4.01
N GLY A 440 -18.45 13.23 -4.67
CA GLY A 440 -18.49 12.17 -5.68
C GLY A 440 -18.59 10.76 -5.08
N PHE A 441 -18.97 10.65 -3.81
CA PHE A 441 -19.13 9.37 -3.09
C PHE A 441 -20.56 8.84 -3.14
N ASP A 442 -21.29 9.14 -4.22
CA ASP A 442 -22.71 8.74 -4.35
C ASP A 442 -22.90 7.24 -4.15
N ASN A 443 -22.07 6.43 -4.78
CA ASN A 443 -22.13 4.96 -4.79
C ASN A 443 -21.22 4.29 -3.76
N LEU A 444 -20.42 5.05 -3.04
CA LEU A 444 -19.40 4.49 -2.16
C LEU A 444 -19.99 3.72 -0.99
N HIS A 445 -19.66 2.44 -0.85
CA HIS A 445 -20.08 1.57 0.24
C HIS A 445 -19.00 1.37 1.28
N THR A 446 -17.74 1.29 0.85
CA THR A 446 -16.63 0.92 1.74
C THR A 446 -15.37 1.69 1.42
N PHE A 447 -14.74 2.21 2.49
CA PHE A 447 -13.34 2.58 2.50
C PHE A 447 -12.48 1.44 2.99
N ALA A 448 -11.29 1.28 2.39
CA ALA A 448 -10.25 0.41 2.90
C ALA A 448 -8.97 1.22 3.15
N THR A 449 -8.25 0.90 4.22
CA THR A 449 -6.96 1.52 4.53
C THR A 449 -5.95 0.50 5.03
N GLY A 450 -4.68 0.79 4.85
CA GLY A 450 -3.58 -0.06 5.30
C GLY A 450 -2.24 0.62 5.10
N SER A 451 -1.17 -0.15 5.20
CA SER A 451 0.22 0.30 5.07
C SER A 451 0.75 1.18 6.21
N ALA A 452 -0.09 1.83 6.99
CA ALA A 452 0.28 2.60 8.18
C ALA A 452 -0.90 2.62 9.16
N PRO A 453 -0.67 2.90 10.46
CA PRO A 453 -1.75 3.07 11.42
C PRO A 453 -2.64 4.26 11.08
N ILE A 454 -3.93 4.15 11.41
CA ILE A 454 -4.91 5.23 11.34
C ILE A 454 -5.56 5.44 12.71
N SER A 455 -5.87 6.69 13.04
CA SER A 455 -6.56 7.01 14.29
C SER A 455 -7.97 6.38 14.33
N PRO A 456 -8.36 5.73 15.44
CA PRO A 456 -9.74 5.29 15.65
C PRO A 456 -10.77 6.41 15.49
N ASP A 457 -10.43 7.63 15.88
CA ASP A 457 -11.32 8.80 15.77
C ASP A 457 -11.52 9.23 14.31
N THR A 458 -10.47 9.16 13.49
CA THR A 458 -10.60 9.36 12.03
C THR A 458 -11.54 8.32 11.43
N VAL A 459 -11.41 7.05 11.78
CA VAL A 459 -12.29 5.97 11.29
C VAL A 459 -13.74 6.22 11.72
N LYS A 460 -13.98 6.55 13.00
CA LYS A 460 -15.33 6.89 13.52
C LYS A 460 -15.93 8.08 12.78
N PHE A 461 -15.15 9.15 12.63
CA PHE A 461 -15.60 10.35 11.93
C PHE A 461 -15.96 10.08 10.47
N MET A 462 -15.10 9.38 9.72
CA MET A 462 -15.33 9.06 8.32
C MET A 462 -16.59 8.20 8.14
N LYS A 463 -16.76 7.16 8.96
CA LYS A 463 -17.96 6.33 8.96
C LYS A 463 -19.24 7.12 9.25
N ALA A 464 -19.22 7.94 10.31
CA ALA A 464 -20.38 8.69 10.76
C ALA A 464 -20.75 9.83 9.80
N SER A 465 -19.77 10.63 9.33
CA SER A 465 -20.02 11.79 8.48
C SER A 465 -20.50 11.40 7.08
N LEU A 466 -19.97 10.31 6.53
CA LEU A 466 -20.26 9.86 5.16
C LEU A 466 -21.25 8.69 5.09
N ASN A 467 -21.68 8.14 6.22
CA ASN A 467 -22.55 6.96 6.25
C ASN A 467 -22.00 5.80 5.39
N THR A 468 -20.74 5.50 5.53
CA THR A 468 -19.95 4.54 4.73
C THR A 468 -19.15 3.65 5.67
N GLY A 469 -18.97 2.39 5.32
CA GLY A 469 -18.09 1.49 6.05
C GLY A 469 -16.62 1.86 5.90
N MET A 470 -15.77 1.47 6.84
CA MET A 470 -14.33 1.66 6.75
C MET A 470 -13.58 0.52 7.43
N SER A 471 -12.75 -0.19 6.68
CA SER A 471 -11.91 -1.29 7.14
C SER A 471 -10.45 -0.87 7.21
N GLN A 472 -9.74 -1.35 8.23
CA GLN A 472 -8.30 -1.21 8.37
C GLN A 472 -7.65 -2.58 8.23
N GLY A 473 -6.66 -2.69 7.32
CA GLY A 473 -5.88 -3.91 7.12
C GLY A 473 -4.44 -3.77 7.56
N TYR A 474 -3.83 -4.91 7.89
CA TYR A 474 -2.38 -5.04 8.10
C TYR A 474 -1.82 -6.11 7.18
N GLY A 475 -0.60 -5.88 6.71
CA GLY A 475 0.18 -6.79 5.92
C GLY A 475 1.51 -6.20 5.49
N LEU A 476 2.32 -7.03 4.85
CA LEU A 476 3.67 -6.72 4.41
C LEU A 476 3.85 -7.14 2.96
N THR A 477 4.95 -6.76 2.35
CA THR A 477 5.33 -7.30 1.03
C THR A 477 5.53 -8.80 1.12
N GLU A 478 6.13 -9.27 2.20
CA GLU A 478 6.41 -10.67 2.54
C GLU A 478 5.15 -11.52 2.73
N SER A 479 3.97 -10.90 2.93
CA SER A 479 2.67 -11.59 3.02
C SER A 479 1.75 -11.34 1.81
N PHE A 480 2.30 -10.94 0.68
CA PHE A 480 1.51 -10.50 -0.48
C PHE A 480 0.40 -9.51 -0.08
N ALA A 481 0.77 -8.44 0.59
CA ALA A 481 -0.09 -7.43 1.18
C ALA A 481 -0.89 -7.92 2.42
N GLY A 482 -2.22 -7.75 2.41
CA GLY A 482 -3.08 -7.92 3.59
C GLY A 482 -3.18 -9.35 4.11
N ILE A 483 -3.05 -9.51 5.43
CA ILE A 483 -3.29 -10.77 6.17
C ILE A 483 -4.28 -10.61 7.31
N CYS A 484 -4.68 -9.39 7.59
CA CYS A 484 -5.71 -9.05 8.55
C CYS A 484 -6.54 -7.91 8.00
N CYS A 485 -7.81 -7.89 8.31
CA CYS A 485 -8.70 -6.79 7.96
C CYS A 485 -9.79 -6.65 9.05
N SER A 486 -9.99 -5.43 9.54
CA SER A 486 -11.07 -5.15 10.48
C SER A 486 -12.42 -5.18 9.77
N LEU A 487 -13.48 -5.35 10.54
CA LEU A 487 -14.83 -5.24 10.02
C LEU A 487 -15.09 -3.84 9.47
N THR A 488 -15.89 -3.79 8.43
CA THR A 488 -16.31 -2.54 7.77
C THR A 488 -17.03 -1.60 8.75
N TYR A 489 -17.85 -2.16 9.65
CA TYR A 489 -18.53 -1.46 10.73
C TYR A 489 -18.10 -2.02 12.08
N ASP A 490 -16.79 -1.98 12.35
CA ASP A 490 -16.25 -2.30 13.69
C ASP A 490 -16.75 -1.27 14.70
N ALA A 491 -17.34 -1.73 15.81
CA ALA A 491 -17.84 -0.86 16.87
C ALA A 491 -16.71 -0.15 17.64
N ASN A 492 -15.54 -0.79 17.73
CA ASN A 492 -14.34 -0.29 18.40
C ASN A 492 -13.14 -0.29 17.43
N PRO A 493 -13.07 0.64 16.46
CA PRO A 493 -11.99 0.68 15.49
C PRO A 493 -10.63 0.89 16.18
N GLY A 494 -9.57 0.41 15.50
CA GLY A 494 -8.18 0.44 15.99
C GLY A 494 -7.49 -0.90 15.86
N SER A 495 -8.26 -2.01 15.80
CA SER A 495 -7.72 -3.32 15.44
C SER A 495 -7.52 -3.43 13.92
N CYS A 496 -6.58 -4.31 13.52
CA CYS A 496 -6.45 -4.74 12.13
C CYS A 496 -7.34 -5.96 11.81
N GLY A 497 -8.24 -6.35 12.72
CA GLY A 497 -9.06 -7.55 12.59
C GLY A 497 -8.34 -8.85 12.96
N PRO A 498 -8.99 -10.00 12.75
CA PRO A 498 -8.40 -11.31 13.01
C PRO A 498 -7.40 -11.68 11.90
N ILE A 499 -6.52 -12.66 12.19
CA ILE A 499 -5.64 -13.25 11.16
C ILE A 499 -6.49 -13.89 10.06
N SER A 500 -5.96 -13.88 8.82
CA SER A 500 -6.61 -14.43 7.64
C SER A 500 -6.85 -15.95 7.74
N VAL A 501 -7.75 -16.46 6.90
CA VAL A 501 -8.01 -17.91 6.77
C VAL A 501 -6.81 -18.68 6.18
N THR A 502 -5.82 -17.96 5.61
CA THR A 502 -4.67 -18.52 4.88
C THR A 502 -3.40 -18.60 5.71
N THR A 503 -3.41 -18.00 6.92
CA THR A 503 -2.18 -17.75 7.69
C THR A 503 -2.43 -18.03 9.18
N GLU A 504 -1.41 -18.55 9.84
CA GLU A 504 -1.33 -18.65 11.30
C GLU A 504 -0.47 -17.51 11.84
N MET A 505 -0.74 -17.07 13.07
CA MET A 505 0.11 -16.14 13.79
C MET A 505 0.42 -16.61 15.20
N ARG A 506 1.57 -16.21 15.73
CA ARG A 506 1.92 -16.25 17.16
C ARG A 506 2.75 -15.04 17.54
N LEU A 507 2.84 -14.72 18.80
CA LEU A 507 3.64 -13.62 19.32
C LEU A 507 4.83 -14.17 20.11
N ARG A 508 6.05 -13.68 19.82
CA ARG A 508 7.25 -13.92 20.60
C ARG A 508 7.35 -12.87 21.70
N GLU A 509 7.55 -13.29 22.92
CA GLU A 509 7.74 -12.37 24.05
C GLU A 509 8.95 -11.46 23.86
N ILE A 510 8.86 -10.26 24.40
CA ILE A 510 9.96 -9.29 24.49
C ILE A 510 10.01 -8.78 25.94
N PRO A 511 10.57 -9.58 26.88
CA PRO A 511 10.56 -9.28 28.31
C PRO A 511 11.20 -7.94 28.66
N GLU A 512 12.25 -7.57 27.94
CA GLU A 512 12.92 -6.26 28.11
C GLU A 512 12.03 -5.07 27.85
N MET A 513 10.92 -5.24 27.11
CA MET A 513 9.90 -4.22 26.86
C MET A 513 8.63 -4.43 27.73
N GLY A 514 8.61 -5.43 28.58
CA GLY A 514 7.45 -5.79 29.37
C GLY A 514 6.31 -6.36 28.52
N TYR A 515 6.61 -7.05 27.43
CA TYR A 515 5.62 -7.70 26.56
C TYR A 515 5.68 -9.21 26.73
N HIS A 516 4.59 -9.79 27.24
CA HIS A 516 4.51 -11.20 27.61
C HIS A 516 3.28 -11.88 27.01
N ALA A 517 3.38 -13.20 26.84
CA ALA A 517 2.30 -14.05 26.32
C ALA A 517 1.10 -14.14 27.26
N ASN A 518 1.25 -13.75 28.52
CA ASN A 518 0.20 -13.80 29.56
C ASN A 518 -0.25 -12.40 30.01
N ASP A 519 -0.02 -11.38 29.22
CA ASP A 519 -0.43 -10.02 29.57
C ASP A 519 -1.95 -9.91 29.73
N GLU A 520 -2.38 -9.08 30.66
CA GLU A 520 -3.80 -8.78 30.89
C GLU A 520 -4.42 -8.20 29.61
N GLY A 521 -5.58 -8.72 29.22
CA GLY A 521 -6.28 -8.34 27.98
C GLY A 521 -5.67 -8.91 26.70
N GLY A 522 -4.76 -9.89 26.83
CA GLY A 522 -4.20 -10.70 25.75
C GLY A 522 -2.70 -10.53 25.51
N PRO A 523 -2.06 -11.48 24.84
CA PRO A 523 -0.64 -11.53 24.63
C PRO A 523 -0.11 -10.33 23.83
N ARG A 524 1.13 -9.90 24.16
CA ARG A 524 1.88 -8.89 23.42
C ARG A 524 3.29 -9.42 23.07
N GLY A 525 3.81 -9.02 21.94
CA GLY A 525 5.14 -9.43 21.51
C GLY A 525 5.38 -9.21 20.02
N GLU A 526 6.53 -9.69 19.52
CA GLU A 526 6.82 -9.68 18.10
C GLU A 526 5.93 -10.63 17.34
N LEU A 527 5.30 -10.14 16.28
CA LEU A 527 4.41 -10.92 15.42
C LEU A 527 5.20 -11.87 14.52
N LEU A 528 4.87 -13.15 14.60
CA LEU A 528 5.36 -14.20 13.71
C LEU A 528 4.21 -14.76 12.88
N LEU A 529 4.48 -15.01 11.60
CA LEU A 529 3.48 -15.46 10.62
C LEU A 529 3.92 -16.75 9.93
N ARG A 530 2.97 -17.63 9.63
CA ARG A 530 3.20 -18.86 8.88
C ARG A 530 1.99 -19.23 8.02
N GLY A 531 2.23 -19.61 6.77
CA GLY A 531 1.16 -20.04 5.85
C GLY A 531 1.53 -19.88 4.39
N ALA A 532 0.66 -20.33 3.50
CA ALA A 532 0.89 -20.31 2.06
C ALA A 532 0.94 -18.90 1.46
N GLN A 533 0.40 -17.90 2.16
CA GLN A 533 0.43 -16.50 1.75
C GLN A 533 1.81 -15.87 1.99
N ILE A 534 2.63 -16.42 2.90
CA ILE A 534 3.94 -15.88 3.25
C ILE A 534 4.94 -16.19 2.13
N PHE A 535 5.85 -15.25 1.87
CA PHE A 535 6.90 -15.35 0.86
C PHE A 535 7.82 -16.55 1.11
N THR A 536 8.55 -16.96 0.07
CA THR A 536 9.44 -18.13 0.19
C THR A 536 10.85 -17.75 0.66
N HIS A 537 11.39 -16.66 0.13
CA HIS A 537 12.76 -16.20 0.44
C HIS A 537 13.01 -14.80 -0.14
N TYR A 538 14.10 -14.16 0.29
CA TYR A 538 14.61 -12.95 -0.36
C TYR A 538 15.49 -13.30 -1.57
N TYR A 539 15.25 -12.63 -2.68
CA TYR A 539 15.91 -12.88 -3.96
C TYR A 539 17.42 -12.64 -3.87
N LYS A 540 18.22 -13.66 -4.20
CA LYS A 540 19.68 -13.67 -4.13
C LYS A 540 20.24 -13.25 -2.74
N ASP A 541 19.46 -13.42 -1.66
CA ASP A 541 19.87 -13.10 -0.29
C ASP A 541 19.50 -14.22 0.71
N PRO A 542 20.25 -15.34 0.67
CA PRO A 542 20.01 -16.48 1.56
C PRO A 542 20.33 -16.19 3.02
N GLU A 543 21.22 -15.22 3.30
CA GLU A 543 21.57 -14.85 4.66
C GLU A 543 20.43 -14.12 5.36
N GLU A 544 19.84 -13.13 4.70
CA GLU A 544 18.70 -12.42 5.23
C GLU A 544 17.45 -13.32 5.31
N THR A 545 17.31 -14.25 4.37
CA THR A 545 16.24 -15.26 4.43
C THR A 545 16.32 -16.09 5.69
N ARG A 546 17.50 -16.64 6.04
CA ARG A 546 17.73 -17.42 7.26
C ARG A 546 17.53 -16.63 8.56
N LYS A 547 17.78 -15.32 8.54
CA LYS A 547 17.51 -14.45 9.69
C LYS A 547 16.03 -14.17 9.89
N SER A 548 15.25 -14.23 8.81
CA SER A 548 13.85 -13.81 8.80
C SER A 548 12.85 -14.96 8.91
N ILE A 549 13.23 -16.17 8.50
CA ILE A 549 12.38 -17.37 8.55
C ILE A 549 13.12 -18.48 9.30
N ASP A 550 12.48 -19.02 10.33
CA ASP A 550 13.04 -20.14 11.09
C ASP A 550 12.81 -21.53 10.43
N ASP A 551 13.41 -22.57 11.01
CA ASP A 551 13.29 -23.95 10.49
C ASP A 551 11.87 -24.53 10.58
N GLN A 552 10.97 -23.92 11.36
CA GLN A 552 9.55 -24.29 11.44
C GLN A 552 8.69 -23.51 10.45
N GLY A 553 9.30 -22.61 9.65
CA GLY A 553 8.63 -21.78 8.66
C GLY A 553 7.94 -20.53 9.24
N TRP A 554 8.27 -20.12 10.46
CA TRP A 554 7.78 -18.87 11.02
C TRP A 554 8.60 -17.69 10.49
N PHE A 555 7.89 -16.73 9.90
CA PHE A 555 8.46 -15.46 9.46
C PHE A 555 8.38 -14.44 10.60
N TYR A 556 9.52 -13.89 10.97
CA TYR A 556 9.69 -12.82 11.96
C TYR A 556 9.46 -11.47 11.29
N THR A 557 8.31 -10.85 11.57
CA THR A 557 7.91 -9.63 10.86
C THR A 557 8.69 -8.39 11.27
N GLY A 558 9.26 -8.41 12.49
CA GLY A 558 9.84 -7.24 13.12
C GLY A 558 8.80 -6.21 13.58
N ASP A 559 7.50 -6.53 13.50
CA ASP A 559 6.41 -5.71 14.02
C ASP A 559 5.94 -6.24 15.37
N ILE A 560 5.57 -5.35 16.30
CA ILE A 560 5.02 -5.70 17.60
C ILE A 560 3.52 -5.61 17.54
N ALA A 561 2.87 -6.66 18.02
CA ALA A 561 1.42 -6.75 18.06
C ALA A 561 0.89 -7.11 19.45
N LYS A 562 -0.39 -6.81 19.66
CA LYS A 562 -1.26 -7.34 20.70
C LYS A 562 -2.36 -8.17 20.03
N VAL A 563 -2.70 -9.30 20.61
CA VAL A 563 -3.89 -10.07 20.24
C VAL A 563 -4.90 -9.95 21.37
N ASP A 564 -6.10 -9.52 21.06
CA ASP A 564 -7.18 -9.41 22.02
C ASP A 564 -7.62 -10.79 22.53
N ALA A 565 -7.74 -10.95 23.84
CA ALA A 565 -7.99 -12.24 24.47
C ALA A 565 -9.37 -12.83 24.15
N GLU A 566 -10.38 -11.98 23.89
CA GLU A 566 -11.77 -12.41 23.67
C GLU A 566 -12.06 -12.68 22.20
N THR A 567 -11.60 -11.76 21.34
CA THR A 567 -11.94 -11.77 19.91
C THR A 567 -10.82 -12.33 19.02
N GLY A 568 -9.59 -12.43 19.53
CA GLY A 568 -8.41 -12.79 18.73
C GLY A 568 -8.02 -11.73 17.67
N ARG A 569 -8.57 -10.51 17.75
CA ARG A 569 -8.24 -9.42 16.85
C ARG A 569 -6.87 -8.85 17.15
N MET A 570 -6.14 -8.52 16.10
CA MET A 570 -4.77 -8.03 16.19
C MET A 570 -4.71 -6.50 16.18
N TYR A 571 -3.84 -5.95 17.03
CA TYR A 571 -3.48 -4.53 17.09
C TYR A 571 -1.98 -4.41 16.86
N ILE A 572 -1.56 -3.64 15.89
CA ILE A 572 -0.14 -3.30 15.70
C ILE A 572 0.22 -2.19 16.67
N ILE A 573 1.27 -2.41 17.46
CA ILE A 573 1.76 -1.46 18.47
C ILE A 573 2.86 -0.60 17.88
N ASP A 574 3.93 -1.23 17.32
CA ASP A 574 5.09 -0.55 16.71
C ASP A 574 5.99 -1.57 15.97
N ARG A 575 7.20 -1.15 15.63
CA ARG A 575 8.26 -2.00 15.07
C ARG A 575 9.39 -2.24 16.04
N VAL A 576 9.90 -3.47 16.12
CA VAL A 576 11.03 -3.84 16.96
C VAL A 576 12.26 -2.94 16.74
N LYS A 577 12.54 -2.56 15.47
CA LYS A 577 13.70 -1.73 15.11
C LYS A 577 13.51 -0.23 15.36
N ASN A 578 12.29 0.24 15.63
CA ASN A 578 12.00 1.66 15.87
C ASN A 578 12.19 2.07 17.33
N PHE A 579 12.25 1.10 18.24
CA PHE A 579 12.42 1.37 19.65
C PHE A 579 13.82 1.93 19.94
N PHE A 580 13.84 2.91 20.81
CA PHE A 580 15.08 3.35 21.45
C PHE A 580 14.82 3.59 22.92
N LYS A 581 15.89 3.60 23.69
CA LYS A 581 15.86 3.80 25.14
C LYS A 581 16.43 5.17 25.45
N LEU A 582 15.72 5.97 26.24
CA LEU A 582 16.23 7.25 26.75
C LEU A 582 17.27 7.01 27.87
N ALA A 583 18.05 8.02 28.19
CA ALA A 583 19.11 7.96 29.19
C ALA A 583 18.63 7.49 30.58
N GLN A 584 17.39 7.77 30.97
CA GLN A 584 16.77 7.34 32.22
C GLN A 584 16.21 5.91 32.17
N GLY A 585 16.29 5.22 31.04
CA GLY A 585 15.89 3.85 30.91
C GLY A 585 14.50 3.61 30.32
N GLU A 586 13.74 4.66 29.98
CA GLU A 586 12.42 4.54 29.39
C GLU A 586 12.50 4.12 27.92
N TYR A 587 11.68 3.15 27.54
CA TYR A 587 11.54 2.70 26.15
C TYR A 587 10.52 3.56 25.40
N ILE A 588 10.92 4.03 24.23
CA ILE A 588 10.11 4.92 23.38
C ILE A 588 9.62 4.18 22.16
N THR A 589 8.33 4.30 21.89
CA THR A 589 7.61 3.84 20.71
C THR A 589 7.28 5.05 19.82
N PRO A 590 8.18 5.47 18.91
CA PRO A 590 8.00 6.75 18.23
C PRO A 590 6.78 6.78 17.32
N GLU A 591 6.43 5.69 16.62
CA GLU A 591 5.25 5.66 15.75
C GLU A 591 3.92 5.82 16.53
N LYS A 592 3.82 5.23 17.72
CA LYS A 592 2.68 5.44 18.63
C LYS A 592 2.54 6.90 19.00
N ILE A 593 3.66 7.55 19.36
CA ILE A 593 3.68 8.95 19.77
C ILE A 593 3.30 9.87 18.61
N GLU A 594 3.91 9.66 17.44
CA GLU A 594 3.63 10.42 16.21
C GLU A 594 2.15 10.34 15.84
N ASN A 595 1.59 9.13 15.81
CA ASN A 595 0.18 8.92 15.52
C ASN A 595 -0.74 9.57 16.55
N THR A 596 -0.34 9.57 17.82
CA THR A 596 -1.10 10.26 18.88
C THR A 596 -1.13 11.76 18.65
N TYR A 597 0.02 12.39 18.33
CA TYR A 597 0.06 13.82 18.01
C TYR A 597 -0.78 14.16 16.78
N LEU A 598 -0.65 13.36 15.70
CA LEU A 598 -1.39 13.56 14.46
C LEU A 598 -2.91 13.44 14.65
N SER A 599 -3.35 12.48 15.46
CA SER A 599 -4.78 12.21 15.66
C SER A 599 -5.47 13.24 16.56
N HIS A 600 -4.76 13.80 17.53
CA HIS A 600 -5.32 14.73 18.53
C HIS A 600 -5.12 16.21 18.18
N ASN A 601 -4.34 16.54 17.13
CA ASN A 601 -4.00 17.92 16.78
C ASN A 601 -4.25 18.19 15.30
N PRO A 602 -5.38 18.81 14.93
CA PRO A 602 -5.72 19.10 13.54
C PRO A 602 -4.78 20.10 12.85
N LEU A 603 -3.95 20.82 13.60
CA LEU A 603 -2.91 21.73 13.07
C LEU A 603 -1.68 20.96 12.55
N ILE A 604 -1.49 19.71 12.99
CA ILE A 604 -0.33 18.88 12.63
C ILE A 604 -0.68 17.98 11.44
N GLN A 605 0.11 18.04 10.38
CA GLN A 605 0.00 17.14 9.23
C GLN A 605 1.12 16.10 9.15
N GLN A 606 2.28 16.41 9.73
CA GLN A 606 3.43 15.52 9.79
C GLN A 606 4.05 15.61 11.16
N CYS A 607 4.49 14.46 11.67
CA CYS A 607 5.19 14.39 12.96
C CYS A 607 6.31 13.37 12.83
N TYR A 608 7.53 13.76 13.17
CA TYR A 608 8.67 12.86 13.32
C TYR A 608 9.24 13.04 14.72
N VAL A 609 9.17 11.98 15.52
CA VAL A 609 9.66 11.96 16.91
C VAL A 609 11.07 11.38 16.90
N HIS A 610 12.01 12.11 17.52
CA HIS A 610 13.40 11.73 17.69
C HIS A 610 13.79 11.69 19.16
N GLY A 611 14.59 10.68 19.51
CA GLY A 611 15.22 10.53 20.80
C GLY A 611 16.59 9.89 20.67
N ASP A 612 17.43 10.14 21.63
CA ASP A 612 18.79 9.64 21.73
C ASP A 612 19.00 8.95 23.09
N SER A 613 19.72 7.85 23.13
CA SER A 613 20.01 7.09 24.35
C SER A 613 20.84 7.87 25.39
N LEU A 614 21.46 8.96 24.99
CA LEU A 614 22.20 9.88 25.86
C LEU A 614 21.37 11.07 26.32
N LYS A 615 20.13 11.20 25.85
CA LYS A 615 19.23 12.32 26.16
C LYS A 615 18.07 11.86 27.02
N THR A 616 17.53 12.79 27.82
CA THR A 616 16.45 12.50 28.80
C THR A 616 15.06 12.89 28.32
N PHE A 617 14.92 13.48 27.14
CA PHE A 617 13.66 13.94 26.58
C PHE A 617 13.62 13.80 25.06
N LEU A 618 12.41 13.86 24.51
CA LEU A 618 12.13 13.75 23.07
C LEU A 618 12.09 15.12 22.41
N VAL A 619 12.57 15.16 21.16
CA VAL A 619 12.43 16.31 20.26
C VAL A 619 11.68 15.87 18.99
N GLY A 620 11.13 16.82 18.24
CA GLY A 620 10.34 16.48 17.05
C GLY A 620 10.43 17.46 15.91
N ILE A 621 10.19 16.97 14.71
CA ILE A 621 9.95 17.77 13.50
C ILE A 621 8.45 17.72 13.20
N ILE A 622 7.81 18.87 13.14
CA ILE A 622 6.36 19.02 12.97
C ILE A 622 6.06 19.71 11.66
N GLY A 623 5.29 19.07 10.80
CA GLY A 623 4.73 19.68 9.60
C GLY A 623 3.31 20.18 9.87
N VAL A 624 3.03 21.45 9.51
CA VAL A 624 1.75 22.10 9.77
C VAL A 624 1.01 22.48 8.48
N GLU A 625 -0.31 22.62 8.57
CA GLU A 625 -1.14 23.07 7.45
C GLU A 625 -1.15 24.61 7.40
N PRO A 626 -0.71 25.25 6.28
CA PRO A 626 -0.49 26.68 6.21
C PRO A 626 -1.70 27.54 6.55
N VAL A 627 -2.90 27.18 6.09
CA VAL A 627 -4.12 27.97 6.29
C VAL A 627 -4.55 27.91 7.75
N SER A 628 -4.58 26.72 8.32
CA SER A 628 -5.00 26.49 9.70
C SER A 628 -4.03 27.10 10.70
N ILE A 629 -2.72 26.99 10.43
CA ILE A 629 -1.71 27.55 11.34
C ILE A 629 -1.66 29.09 11.31
N LYS A 630 -1.88 29.70 10.14
CA LYS A 630 -2.05 31.17 10.05
C LYS A 630 -3.27 31.67 10.84
N ALA A 631 -4.38 30.93 10.77
CA ALA A 631 -5.56 31.23 11.58
C ALA A 631 -5.24 31.12 13.08
N TRP A 632 -4.53 30.05 13.50
CA TRP A 632 -4.08 29.86 14.87
C TRP A 632 -3.17 30.99 15.35
N LEU A 633 -2.19 31.45 14.54
CA LEU A 633 -1.32 32.60 14.84
C LEU A 633 -2.13 33.88 15.02
N PHE A 634 -3.12 34.11 14.15
CA PHE A 634 -3.98 35.29 14.27
C PHE A 634 -4.84 35.23 15.55
N ASP A 635 -5.45 34.08 15.84
CA ASP A 635 -6.32 33.94 17.01
C ASP A 635 -5.53 34.05 18.33
N THR A 636 -4.33 33.47 18.40
CA THR A 636 -3.53 33.34 19.60
C THR A 636 -2.67 34.59 19.86
N PHE A 637 -2.02 35.13 18.82
CA PHE A 637 -1.02 36.21 18.94
C PHE A 637 -1.40 37.48 18.19
N LYS A 638 -2.53 37.50 17.45
CA LYS A 638 -2.95 38.60 16.57
C LYS A 638 -1.96 38.88 15.42
N ILE A 639 -1.13 37.90 15.06
CA ILE A 639 -0.16 38.00 13.97
C ILE A 639 -0.87 37.63 12.67
N LYS A 640 -0.83 38.55 11.69
CA LYS A 640 -1.35 38.30 10.34
C LYS A 640 -0.19 38.19 9.35
N LEU A 641 -0.02 37.03 8.75
CA LEU A 641 1.02 36.79 7.76
C LEU A 641 0.39 36.54 6.39
N ASN A 642 0.86 37.27 5.39
CA ASN A 642 0.44 37.13 3.99
C ASN A 642 1.47 36.33 3.16
N ASP A 643 2.68 36.15 3.71
CA ASP A 643 3.80 35.50 3.03
C ASP A 643 4.23 34.21 3.77
N ASP A 644 4.31 33.09 3.02
CA ASP A 644 4.70 31.80 3.57
C ASP A 644 6.20 31.75 3.96
N SER A 645 7.04 32.57 3.34
CA SER A 645 8.48 32.61 3.66
C SER A 645 8.73 33.05 5.10
N LYS A 646 7.92 34.00 5.62
CA LYS A 646 7.99 34.47 7.01
C LYS A 646 7.25 33.57 7.99
N LEU A 647 6.40 32.68 7.51
CA LEU A 647 5.60 31.81 8.35
C LEU A 647 6.48 30.86 9.16
N ILE A 648 7.43 30.19 8.50
CA ILE A 648 8.34 29.22 9.14
C ILE A 648 9.21 29.93 10.20
N GLU A 649 9.77 31.07 9.89
CA GLU A 649 10.57 31.87 10.84
C GLU A 649 9.73 32.26 12.06
N THR A 650 8.51 32.77 11.84
CA THR A 650 7.59 33.16 12.92
C THR A 650 7.20 31.97 13.79
N LEU A 651 6.90 30.81 13.21
CA LEU A 651 6.51 29.62 13.96
C LEU A 651 7.63 29.03 14.81
N ASN A 652 8.89 29.30 14.46
CA ASN A 652 10.07 28.88 15.23
C ASN A 652 10.58 29.94 16.20
N ASP A 653 9.91 31.11 16.32
CA ASP A 653 10.09 32.00 17.46
C ASP A 653 9.84 31.25 18.76
N VAL A 654 10.69 31.50 19.77
CA VAL A 654 10.72 30.73 21.03
C VAL A 654 9.37 30.74 21.76
N GLU A 655 8.72 31.92 21.85
CA GLU A 655 7.47 32.05 22.59
C GLU A 655 6.29 31.42 21.80
N ILE A 656 6.26 31.57 20.48
CA ILE A 656 5.25 30.98 19.61
C ILE A 656 5.39 29.48 19.62
N LYS A 657 6.59 28.96 19.40
CA LYS A 657 6.92 27.54 19.42
C LYS A 657 6.58 26.90 20.78
N LYS A 658 6.91 27.58 21.89
CA LYS A 658 6.57 27.11 23.22
C LYS A 658 5.04 27.01 23.42
N LYS A 659 4.29 28.06 23.04
CA LYS A 659 2.83 28.05 23.15
C LYS A 659 2.18 26.94 22.32
N PHE A 660 2.67 26.72 21.10
CA PHE A 660 2.21 25.65 20.24
C PHE A 660 2.51 24.27 20.87
N LEU A 661 3.72 24.06 21.37
CA LEU A 661 4.14 22.81 22.01
C LEU A 661 3.31 22.50 23.27
N ILE A 662 3.03 23.48 24.11
CA ILE A 662 2.15 23.31 25.27
C ILE A 662 0.75 22.86 24.83
N GLN A 663 0.19 23.50 23.80
CA GLN A 663 -1.13 23.15 23.28
C GLN A 663 -1.18 21.71 22.75
N ILE A 664 -0.22 21.29 21.93
CA ILE A 664 -0.22 19.94 21.37
C ILE A 664 0.03 18.86 22.43
N ASN A 665 0.85 19.15 23.44
CA ASN A 665 1.05 18.27 24.58
C ASN A 665 -0.21 18.15 25.46
N HIS A 666 -0.95 19.24 25.65
CA HIS A 666 -2.19 19.23 26.42
C HIS A 666 -3.26 18.35 25.78
N THR A 667 -3.40 18.36 24.45
CA THR A 667 -4.39 17.52 23.74
C THR A 667 -4.08 16.02 23.88
N THR A 668 -2.83 15.64 24.12
CA THR A 668 -2.38 14.24 24.22
C THR A 668 -2.24 13.74 25.67
N ASN A 669 -2.52 14.57 26.68
CA ASN A 669 -2.31 14.27 28.12
C ASN A 669 -2.97 12.97 28.63
N LYS A 670 -4.10 12.58 28.05
CA LYS A 670 -4.82 11.35 28.45
C LYS A 670 -4.24 10.07 27.86
N VAL A 671 -3.33 10.19 26.90
CA VAL A 671 -2.81 9.07 26.09
C VAL A 671 -1.31 8.90 26.25
N LEU A 672 -0.54 10.00 26.29
CA LEU A 672 0.92 9.98 26.39
C LEU A 672 1.38 10.22 27.82
N GLY A 673 2.32 9.38 28.28
CA GLY A 673 3.06 9.61 29.53
C GLY A 673 3.99 10.80 29.43
N GLY A 674 4.49 11.31 30.56
CA GLY A 674 5.36 12.47 30.59
C GLY A 674 6.62 12.33 29.74
N PHE A 675 7.27 11.16 29.77
CA PHE A 675 8.47 10.85 28.99
C PHE A 675 8.20 10.61 27.50
N GLU A 676 6.94 10.41 27.10
CA GLU A 676 6.51 10.27 25.71
C GLU A 676 6.19 11.63 25.05
N LYS A 677 6.19 12.71 25.80
CA LYS A 677 5.90 14.05 25.28
C LYS A 677 7.13 14.71 24.65
N LEU A 678 6.89 15.52 23.63
CA LEU A 678 7.93 16.36 23.03
C LEU A 678 8.27 17.52 23.95
N HIS A 679 9.57 17.82 24.11
CA HIS A 679 10.09 18.89 24.93
C HIS A 679 10.66 20.07 24.12
N ASN A 680 10.98 19.82 22.84
CA ASN A 680 11.36 20.85 21.87
C ASN A 680 10.99 20.38 20.46
N ILE A 681 10.70 21.29 19.57
CA ILE A 681 10.25 20.97 18.20
C ILE A 681 10.83 21.96 17.18
N LEU A 682 10.98 21.51 15.95
CA LEU A 682 11.10 22.37 14.77
C LEU A 682 9.78 22.31 14.00
N ILE A 683 9.25 23.47 13.60
CA ILE A 683 8.00 23.57 12.85
C ILE A 683 8.30 23.98 11.41
N ASP A 684 7.75 23.26 10.45
CA ASP A 684 7.89 23.52 9.01
C ASP A 684 6.54 23.24 8.31
N ILE A 685 6.40 23.63 7.06
CA ILE A 685 5.17 23.38 6.28
C ILE A 685 5.13 21.96 5.79
N GLU A 686 6.15 21.49 5.10
CA GLU A 686 6.26 20.11 4.60
C GLU A 686 7.68 19.56 4.79
N PRO A 687 8.07 19.28 6.05
CA PRO A 687 9.42 18.80 6.36
C PRO A 687 9.70 17.41 5.77
N LEU A 688 8.69 16.55 5.72
CA LEU A 688 8.83 15.15 5.25
C LEU A 688 8.24 15.03 3.84
N SER A 689 9.11 14.89 2.84
CA SER A 689 8.68 14.68 1.45
C SER A 689 9.45 13.54 0.76
N VAL A 690 8.90 13.04 -0.34
CA VAL A 690 9.54 11.98 -1.15
C VAL A 690 10.78 12.53 -1.86
N GLU A 691 10.74 13.79 -2.30
CA GLU A 691 11.87 14.48 -2.96
C GLU A 691 13.08 14.60 -2.03
N LYS A 692 12.86 14.83 -0.72
CA LYS A 692 13.90 14.80 0.31
C LYS A 692 14.36 13.37 0.66
N ASN A 693 13.76 12.34 0.05
CA ASN A 693 14.02 10.93 0.29
C ASN A 693 13.81 10.47 1.76
N VAL A 694 13.12 11.25 2.58
CA VAL A 694 12.90 10.94 4.02
C VAL A 694 11.63 10.15 4.29
N ILE A 695 10.74 10.05 3.28
CA ILE A 695 9.56 9.18 3.31
C ILE A 695 9.50 8.30 2.06
N THR A 696 8.75 7.20 2.16
CA THR A 696 8.46 6.32 1.03
C THR A 696 7.33 6.90 0.14
N PRO A 697 7.11 6.39 -1.09
CA PRO A 697 5.93 6.74 -1.90
C PRO A 697 4.59 6.47 -1.20
N THR A 698 4.56 5.52 -0.26
CA THR A 698 3.42 5.23 0.61
C THR A 698 3.40 6.10 1.88
N LEU A 699 4.22 7.16 1.91
CA LEU A 699 4.30 8.16 2.97
C LEU A 699 4.80 7.64 4.33
N LYS A 700 5.49 6.48 4.37
CA LYS A 700 6.17 5.96 5.57
C LYS A 700 7.50 6.66 5.77
N ILE A 701 7.83 7.00 7.01
CA ILE A 701 9.11 7.63 7.38
C ILE A 701 10.24 6.60 7.25
N LYS A 702 11.29 6.98 6.52
CA LYS A 702 12.55 6.23 6.44
C LYS A 702 13.44 6.68 7.60
N ARG A 703 13.18 6.20 8.83
CA ARG A 703 13.79 6.70 10.07
C ARG A 703 15.31 6.89 10.02
N PRO A 704 16.15 5.92 9.56
CA PRO A 704 17.59 6.12 9.52
C PRO A 704 18.03 7.22 8.55
N ILE A 705 17.29 7.43 7.47
CA ILE A 705 17.57 8.49 6.50
C ILE A 705 17.09 9.84 7.06
N ALA A 706 15.87 9.87 7.60
CA ALA A 706 15.32 11.09 8.22
C ALA A 706 16.16 11.54 9.41
N SER A 707 16.64 10.62 10.26
CA SER A 707 17.53 10.93 11.37
C SER A 707 18.85 11.57 10.91
N LYS A 708 19.44 11.08 9.82
CA LYS A 708 20.64 11.67 9.23
C LYS A 708 20.35 13.02 8.56
N PHE A 709 19.23 13.11 7.86
CA PHE A 709 18.83 14.33 7.16
C PHE A 709 18.61 15.50 8.12
N PHE A 710 17.96 15.26 9.27
CA PHE A 710 17.66 16.26 10.30
C PHE A 710 18.67 16.27 11.45
N ALA A 711 19.86 15.69 11.28
CA ALA A 711 20.84 15.56 12.38
C ALA A 711 21.22 16.92 12.98
N LYS A 712 21.42 17.94 12.14
CA LYS A 712 21.77 19.31 12.59
C LYS A 712 20.62 19.97 13.37
N GLU A 713 19.41 19.79 12.90
CA GLU A 713 18.19 20.32 13.55
C GLU A 713 17.99 19.65 14.91
N PHE A 714 18.19 18.34 15.02
CA PHE A 714 18.12 17.64 16.31
C PHE A 714 19.19 18.10 17.28
N GLU A 715 20.43 18.27 16.82
CA GLU A 715 21.52 18.81 17.66
C GLU A 715 21.15 20.17 18.21
N GLN A 716 20.67 21.09 17.37
CA GLN A 716 20.21 22.44 17.79
C GLN A 716 19.04 22.38 18.78
N LEU A 717 18.06 21.48 18.56
CA LEU A 717 16.93 21.32 19.48
C LEU A 717 17.38 20.83 20.87
N TYR A 718 18.35 19.90 20.91
CA TYR A 718 18.93 19.43 22.17
C TYR A 718 19.83 20.48 22.85
N GLU A 719 20.58 21.27 22.08
CA GLU A 719 21.37 22.37 22.61
C GLU A 719 20.49 23.47 23.23
N GLN A 720 19.36 23.79 22.61
CA GLN A 720 18.35 24.70 23.15
C GLN A 720 17.73 24.18 24.46
N GLY A 721 17.77 22.85 24.66
CA GLY A 721 17.16 22.19 25.80
C GLY A 721 15.64 22.11 25.74
N SER A 722 15.02 21.71 26.85
CA SER A 722 13.57 21.72 26.99
C SER A 722 13.05 23.16 27.07
N ILE A 723 12.12 23.50 26.13
CA ILE A 723 11.45 24.82 26.17
C ILE A 723 10.22 24.84 27.10
N LEU A 724 9.88 23.68 27.70
CA LEU A 724 8.83 23.55 28.70
C LEU A 724 9.41 23.78 30.11
N ARG A 725 8.68 24.48 30.97
CA ARG A 725 9.02 24.56 32.42
C ARG A 725 8.58 23.24 33.08
N ILE A 726 9.17 22.93 34.25
CA ILE A 726 8.81 21.73 35.04
C ILE A 726 7.31 21.70 35.39
N GLU A 727 6.68 22.84 35.56
CA GLU A 727 5.25 23.03 35.77
C GLU A 727 4.43 22.74 34.52
N ASP A 728 4.94 23.08 33.32
CA ASP A 728 4.30 22.84 32.02
C ASP A 728 4.37 21.37 31.59
N SER A 729 5.31 20.59 32.13
CA SER A 729 5.49 19.17 31.83
C SER A 729 4.55 18.25 32.61
N LYS A 730 3.87 18.76 33.64
CA LYS A 730 2.87 18.02 34.44
C LYS A 730 1.43 18.26 33.97
N LEU A 731 1.21 19.18 33.04
CA LEU A 731 -0.06 19.44 32.40
C LEU A 731 -0.21 18.55 31.15
#